data_eaad7b43ad894ff4a054b6c303f3f9ea
#
_entry.id   eaad7b43ad894ff4a054b6c303f3f9ea
#
_cell.length_a   1.000
_cell.length_b   1.000
_cell.length_c   1.000
_cell.angle_alpha   90.00
_cell.angle_beta   90.00
_cell.angle_gamma   90.00
#
_symmetry.space_group_name_H-M   'P 1'
#
loop_
_entity.id
_entity.type
_entity.pdbx_description
1 polymer ?
#
loop_
_entity_poly.entity_id
_entity_poly.type
_entity_poly.pdbx_seq_one_letter_code
_entity_poly.pdbx_strand_id
1 'polypeptide(L)'
;MEKDPIVNTEQEKKSYFYKDVLLKRIRPKVTIDEAEMKNLEKEKEKQNIEQTSPAEGKKVGYSTEEAIKKSTEYFKGDTLSANVWVSKYALKNSEGRLFELTPDGMHHRIAREIARIEKKYPNPMGEEEIFELIRDFRYIIPQGSPMAGIGNNYQIGSLSNCFVIGNEGESDSYGGIMKTDEEQVQLMKRRGGVGHDLSHIRPKNSLVKNSALTSTGIVPFMERYSNSTREVAQEGRRGALMLSISIQHPDAEHFINAKLEAGKVTGANISVKITDKFMNAVISDGDFIQQYPIETPDPKFTKTIKARELWKKIIHNAWQSAEPGILFWDTIRRESVPDCYADLGFKTVSTNPCGEIPLCTYDSCRLLAINLYSYVDKPFTKDASFDSELFIDHVHKAQRMMDDIIDLELEKIDNILKKIESDPESEPLKARERNLWLNIKQKAMEGRRTGFGITAEGDMLAALGTRYGSDAAIDFSVEVHKMLTIEAYRSSVTMATERGAFPIYDAEREKNNPFILRLKEAAPELFNDMVKAGRRNIALLTIAPTGSVSILSQTTSGLEPVFAVTYKRRRKVNPSDKQARITFTDEIGDTWEEYNVFHHKFVTWLETKGYDVDEVSRMDEKELKNIIKQSPYYKATTNDIDWVAKVHMQGAVQKWVDHSISVTVNVPNDTHEELIASIYETAWKVGCKGMTVYRDGSREGVLVNNDKKDDPGSMEEFHETRAPHRPEKLESEIVRFQNDYEKWIAVVGLLNGRPYEIFTGRADDFWIPAWVQKGWIYKTRPDGVSSRYDFQFEDRQGYKITIEGLSRSFTKEYWNYAKLISGILRHGMPLPFVVNIISKLHFEVDSINTWKNGVERALKKFIPDGTKAPERVCPKCHEANVLIYQEGCPICIKCGYTKCG
;
A
#
# COMPACT_ATOMS: atom_id res chain seq x y z
N MET A 1 -37.96 19.10 61.14
CA MET A 1 -38.82 19.61 60.06
C MET A 1 -37.94 19.66 58.82
N GLU A 2 -38.01 18.60 58.06
CA GLU A 2 -38.67 18.43 56.73
C GLU A 2 -37.94 19.29 55.67
N LYS A 3 -37.49 18.79 54.53
CA LYS A 3 -38.00 17.78 53.57
C LYS A 3 -36.86 17.29 52.69
N ASP A 4 -36.89 15.98 52.36
CA ASP A 4 -36.18 15.39 51.21
C ASP A 4 -36.67 15.99 49.89
N PRO A 5 -35.79 16.01 48.86
CA PRO A 5 -36.25 16.09 47.50
C PRO A 5 -36.14 14.70 46.81
N ILE A 6 -37.28 14.14 46.52
CA ILE A 6 -37.52 13.14 45.51
C ILE A 6 -37.05 13.71 44.17
N VAL A 7 -36.06 13.16 43.54
CA VAL A 7 -35.76 13.47 42.11
C VAL A 7 -35.34 12.20 41.38
N ASN A 8 -36.06 11.98 40.30
CA ASN A 8 -35.72 11.31 39.07
C ASN A 8 -35.74 9.80 38.93
N THR A 9 -36.95 9.25 39.14
CA THR A 9 -37.34 7.95 38.53
C THR A 9 -37.98 8.07 37.16
N GLU A 10 -38.39 9.27 36.72
CA GLU A 10 -39.07 9.46 35.42
C GLU A 10 -38.10 9.68 34.23
N GLN A 11 -36.94 10.24 34.44
CA GLN A 11 -35.95 10.41 33.35
C GLN A 11 -35.23 9.12 32.97
N GLU A 12 -34.95 8.27 33.91
CA GLU A 12 -34.33 6.95 33.63
C GLU A 12 -35.35 6.01 32.94
N LYS A 13 -36.62 6.04 33.34
CA LYS A 13 -37.68 5.27 32.67
C LYS A 13 -37.96 5.76 31.24
N LYS A 14 -37.81 7.08 30.98
CA LYS A 14 -37.95 7.64 29.62
C LYS A 14 -36.74 7.24 28.73
N SER A 15 -35.54 7.14 29.26
CA SER A 15 -34.34 6.70 28.55
C SER A 15 -34.41 5.23 28.10
N TYR A 16 -34.91 4.35 29.00
CA TYR A 16 -35.13 2.93 28.66
C TYR A 16 -36.26 2.73 27.65
N PHE A 17 -37.33 3.50 27.76
CA PHE A 17 -38.45 3.45 26.84
C PHE A 17 -38.10 3.97 25.43
N TYR A 18 -37.21 4.95 25.33
CA TYR A 18 -36.74 5.47 24.04
C TYR A 18 -35.77 4.50 23.31
N LYS A 19 -34.95 3.78 24.04
CA LYS A 19 -34.08 2.72 23.46
C LYS A 19 -34.90 1.55 22.94
N ASP A 20 -35.89 1.09 23.65
CA ASP A 20 -36.73 -0.03 23.25
C ASP A 20 -37.69 0.30 22.08
N VAL A 21 -38.15 1.56 21.99
CA VAL A 21 -38.98 2.03 20.88
C VAL A 21 -38.14 2.26 19.60
N LEU A 22 -36.89 2.72 19.71
CA LEU A 22 -36.01 2.86 18.56
C LEU A 22 -35.53 1.50 18.01
N LEU A 23 -35.24 0.54 18.88
CA LEU A 23 -34.88 -0.82 18.47
C LEU A 23 -36.04 -1.61 17.86
N LYS A 24 -37.30 -1.34 18.27
CA LYS A 24 -38.51 -1.93 17.66
C LYS A 24 -38.87 -1.29 16.33
N ARG A 25 -38.47 -0.05 16.03
CA ARG A 25 -38.70 0.62 14.74
C ARG A 25 -37.69 0.28 13.67
N ILE A 26 -36.55 -0.30 14.01
CA ILE A 26 -35.45 -0.61 13.06
C ILE A 26 -35.50 -2.04 12.50
N ARG A 27 -36.40 -2.87 13.02
CA ARG A 27 -36.71 -4.19 12.43
C ARG A 27 -38.20 -4.30 12.11
N PRO A 28 -38.66 -3.93 10.90
CA PRO A 28 -39.89 -4.50 10.43
C PRO A 28 -39.70 -6.02 10.34
N LYS A 29 -40.50 -6.79 11.04
CA LYS A 29 -40.66 -8.22 10.74
C LYS A 29 -41.27 -8.30 9.35
N VAL A 30 -40.45 -8.33 8.32
CA VAL A 30 -40.88 -8.80 7.01
C VAL A 30 -40.85 -10.31 7.12
N THR A 31 -42.00 -10.91 7.44
CA THR A 31 -42.25 -12.32 7.14
C THR A 31 -42.47 -12.40 5.63
N ILE A 32 -41.38 -12.62 4.90
CA ILE A 32 -41.48 -13.01 3.49
C ILE A 32 -41.90 -14.48 3.51
N ASP A 33 -43.01 -14.78 2.83
CA ASP A 33 -43.50 -16.13 2.65
C ASP A 33 -42.40 -16.94 1.93
N GLU A 34 -42.06 -18.13 2.44
CA GLU A 34 -41.08 -19.02 1.82
C GLU A 34 -41.37 -19.34 0.35
N ALA A 35 -42.63 -19.21 -0.06
CA ALA A 35 -43.05 -19.34 -1.44
C ALA A 35 -42.67 -18.12 -2.32
N GLU A 36 -42.69 -16.92 -1.75
CA GLU A 36 -42.21 -15.69 -2.43
C GLU A 36 -40.69 -15.66 -2.56
N MET A 37 -39.97 -16.12 -1.55
CA MET A 37 -38.48 -16.28 -1.64
C MET A 37 -38.10 -17.25 -2.73
N LYS A 38 -38.74 -18.40 -2.82
CA LYS A 38 -38.51 -19.39 -3.87
C LYS A 38 -38.90 -18.89 -5.27
N ASN A 39 -39.85 -18.01 -5.39
CA ASN A 39 -40.21 -17.38 -6.66
C ASN A 39 -39.24 -16.28 -7.05
N LEU A 40 -38.76 -15.45 -6.10
CA LEU A 40 -37.70 -14.46 -6.34
C LEU A 40 -36.36 -15.11 -6.69
N GLU A 41 -36.03 -16.26 -6.10
CA GLU A 41 -34.83 -17.02 -6.47
C GLU A 41 -35.01 -17.63 -7.88
N LYS A 42 -36.17 -18.15 -8.23
CA LYS A 42 -36.47 -18.65 -9.59
C LYS A 42 -36.51 -17.54 -10.64
N GLU A 43 -36.97 -16.34 -10.29
CA GLU A 43 -36.93 -15.17 -11.20
C GLU A 43 -35.50 -14.64 -11.37
N LYS A 44 -34.70 -14.62 -10.32
CA LYS A 44 -33.24 -14.32 -10.42
C LYS A 44 -32.50 -15.37 -11.23
N GLU A 45 -32.80 -16.63 -11.06
CA GLU A 45 -32.24 -17.69 -11.93
C GLU A 45 -32.69 -17.54 -13.38
N LYS A 46 -33.95 -17.19 -13.66
CA LYS A 46 -34.42 -16.93 -15.03
C LYS A 46 -33.81 -15.68 -15.66
N GLN A 47 -33.65 -14.60 -14.92
CA GLN A 47 -33.00 -13.38 -15.41
C GLN A 47 -31.48 -13.58 -15.63
N ASN A 48 -30.82 -14.43 -14.85
CA ASN A 48 -29.44 -14.85 -15.12
C ASN A 48 -29.32 -15.76 -16.35
N ILE A 49 -30.38 -16.53 -16.69
CA ILE A 49 -30.38 -17.44 -17.85
C ILE A 49 -30.66 -16.67 -19.16
N GLU A 50 -31.39 -15.57 -19.13
CA GLU A 50 -31.67 -14.75 -20.33
C GLU A 50 -30.55 -13.80 -20.74
N GLN A 51 -29.53 -13.59 -19.88
CA GLN A 51 -28.34 -12.77 -20.20
C GLN A 51 -27.13 -13.56 -20.69
N THR A 52 -27.23 -14.87 -20.83
CA THR A 52 -26.18 -15.71 -21.44
C THR A 52 -26.53 -16.02 -22.89
N SER A 53 -25.65 -15.61 -23.80
CA SER A 53 -25.65 -16.01 -25.24
C SER A 53 -25.68 -17.53 -25.41
N PRO A 54 -26.19 -18.08 -26.52
CA PRO A 54 -26.52 -19.48 -26.64
C PRO A 54 -25.30 -20.40 -26.66
N ALA A 55 -25.46 -21.54 -25.97
CA ALA A 55 -24.67 -22.76 -26.05
C ALA A 55 -23.24 -22.76 -25.50
N GLU A 56 -23.11 -22.75 -24.19
CA GLU A 56 -22.02 -23.49 -23.53
C GLU A 56 -22.61 -24.31 -22.38
N GLY A 57 -22.31 -25.62 -22.37
CA GLY A 57 -22.74 -26.56 -21.32
C GLY A 57 -22.34 -26.03 -19.93
N LYS A 58 -23.04 -26.47 -18.88
CA LYS A 58 -22.79 -26.10 -17.49
C LYS A 58 -21.28 -26.13 -17.21
N LYS A 59 -20.64 -24.97 -17.19
CA LYS A 59 -19.22 -24.88 -16.82
C LYS A 59 -19.09 -25.33 -15.37
N VAL A 60 -18.42 -26.46 -15.16
CA VAL A 60 -18.09 -26.94 -13.82
C VAL A 60 -17.02 -26.00 -13.28
N GLY A 61 -17.31 -25.30 -12.19
CA GLY A 61 -16.31 -24.45 -11.56
C GLY A 61 -15.30 -25.29 -10.77
N TYR A 62 -14.10 -24.76 -10.63
CA TYR A 62 -12.96 -25.40 -9.98
C TYR A 62 -12.75 -24.88 -8.55
N SER A 63 -12.12 -25.68 -7.69
CA SER A 63 -11.68 -25.24 -6.39
C SER A 63 -10.39 -24.40 -6.48
N THR A 64 -10.14 -23.59 -5.47
CA THR A 64 -8.89 -22.81 -5.38
C THR A 64 -7.66 -23.72 -5.34
N GLU A 65 -7.74 -24.85 -4.66
CA GLU A 65 -6.65 -25.82 -4.54
C GLU A 65 -6.31 -26.48 -5.87
N GLU A 66 -7.33 -26.88 -6.64
CA GLU A 66 -7.15 -27.43 -8.00
C GLU A 66 -6.49 -26.39 -8.92
N ALA A 67 -6.96 -25.15 -8.90
CA ALA A 67 -6.38 -24.09 -9.72
C ALA A 67 -4.94 -23.76 -9.32
N ILE A 68 -4.61 -23.69 -8.03
CA ILE A 68 -3.23 -23.49 -7.56
C ILE A 68 -2.35 -24.64 -8.02
N LYS A 69 -2.78 -25.88 -7.87
CA LYS A 69 -2.02 -27.05 -8.31
C LYS A 69 -1.71 -27.00 -9.79
N LYS A 70 -2.74 -26.78 -10.63
CA LYS A 70 -2.57 -26.72 -12.09
C LYS A 70 -1.76 -25.51 -12.55
N SER A 71 -1.96 -24.36 -11.92
CA SER A 71 -1.16 -23.17 -12.21
C SER A 71 0.29 -23.33 -11.77
N THR A 72 0.56 -24.06 -10.68
CA THR A 72 1.94 -24.38 -10.26
C THR A 72 2.64 -25.25 -11.33
N GLU A 73 1.94 -26.20 -11.92
CA GLU A 73 2.46 -26.99 -13.06
C GLU A 73 2.75 -26.07 -14.26
N TYR A 74 1.82 -25.14 -14.60
CA TYR A 74 1.99 -24.15 -15.66
C TYR A 74 3.25 -23.27 -15.47
N PHE A 75 3.46 -22.76 -14.24
CA PHE A 75 4.62 -21.96 -13.87
C PHE A 75 5.86 -22.79 -13.50
N LYS A 76 5.94 -24.05 -13.95
CA LYS A 76 7.10 -24.94 -13.77
C LYS A 76 7.57 -25.07 -12.31
N GLY A 77 6.61 -25.14 -11.38
CA GLY A 77 6.86 -25.28 -9.95
C GLY A 77 6.87 -23.97 -9.14
N ASP A 78 6.75 -22.82 -9.79
CA ASP A 78 6.67 -21.53 -9.08
C ASP A 78 5.30 -21.33 -8.44
N THR A 79 5.23 -21.67 -7.16
CA THR A 79 4.01 -21.51 -6.34
C THR A 79 3.64 -20.05 -6.09
N LEU A 80 4.60 -19.10 -6.09
CA LEU A 80 4.32 -17.68 -5.90
C LEU A 80 3.53 -17.13 -7.09
N SER A 81 4.01 -17.39 -8.31
CA SER A 81 3.32 -16.98 -9.54
C SER A 81 1.92 -17.59 -9.62
N ALA A 82 1.78 -18.88 -9.30
CA ALA A 82 0.49 -19.55 -9.26
C ALA A 82 -0.49 -18.91 -8.28
N ASN A 83 -0.06 -18.68 -7.05
CA ASN A 83 -0.91 -18.03 -6.04
C ASN A 83 -1.30 -16.59 -6.41
N VAL A 84 -0.37 -15.81 -6.97
CA VAL A 84 -0.65 -14.44 -7.44
C VAL A 84 -1.68 -14.45 -8.56
N TRP A 85 -1.55 -15.36 -9.54
CA TRP A 85 -2.51 -15.47 -10.64
C TRP A 85 -3.89 -15.89 -10.14
N VAL A 86 -4.00 -16.98 -9.38
CA VAL A 86 -5.27 -17.51 -8.86
C VAL A 86 -5.99 -16.48 -7.99
N SER A 87 -5.25 -15.80 -7.08
CA SER A 87 -5.87 -14.85 -6.16
C SER A 87 -6.34 -13.56 -6.82
N LYS A 88 -5.64 -13.06 -7.86
CA LYS A 88 -5.88 -11.73 -8.41
C LYS A 88 -6.53 -11.70 -9.79
N TYR A 89 -6.33 -12.72 -10.64
CA TYR A 89 -6.63 -12.63 -12.07
C TYR A 89 -7.51 -13.73 -12.62
N ALA A 90 -7.49 -14.93 -12.03
CA ALA A 90 -8.33 -16.04 -12.47
C ALA A 90 -9.82 -15.67 -12.39
N LEU A 91 -10.56 -16.03 -13.42
CA LEU A 91 -11.99 -15.74 -13.54
C LEU A 91 -12.78 -16.48 -12.45
N LYS A 92 -13.52 -15.74 -11.64
CA LYS A 92 -14.33 -16.29 -10.56
C LYS A 92 -15.67 -15.55 -10.41
N ASN A 93 -16.66 -16.25 -9.88
CA ASN A 93 -17.97 -15.67 -9.58
C ASN A 93 -17.99 -15.03 -8.17
N SER A 94 -19.13 -14.49 -7.79
CA SER A 94 -19.35 -13.89 -6.47
C SER A 94 -19.25 -14.87 -5.29
N GLU A 95 -19.35 -16.17 -5.54
CA GLU A 95 -19.18 -17.24 -4.55
C GLU A 95 -17.72 -17.70 -4.42
N GLY A 96 -16.79 -17.10 -5.19
CA GLY A 96 -15.38 -17.46 -5.19
C GLY A 96 -15.04 -18.71 -6.02
N ARG A 97 -16.01 -19.26 -6.77
CA ARG A 97 -15.77 -20.41 -7.65
C ARG A 97 -15.03 -20.01 -8.91
N LEU A 98 -13.95 -20.71 -9.23
CA LEU A 98 -13.07 -20.41 -10.35
C LEU A 98 -13.56 -21.08 -11.66
N PHE A 99 -13.35 -20.41 -12.79
CA PHE A 99 -13.71 -20.91 -14.12
C PHE A 99 -12.49 -21.02 -15.05
N GLU A 100 -11.31 -20.76 -14.52
CA GLU A 100 -10.02 -20.90 -15.18
C GLU A 100 -9.08 -21.69 -14.28
N LEU A 101 -8.40 -22.72 -14.83
CA LEU A 101 -7.44 -23.56 -14.10
C LEU A 101 -6.00 -23.09 -14.25
N THR A 102 -5.70 -22.45 -15.38
CA THR A 102 -4.37 -21.96 -15.75
C THR A 102 -4.50 -20.62 -16.44
N PRO A 103 -3.40 -19.84 -16.55
CA PRO A 103 -3.38 -18.60 -17.30
C PRO A 103 -3.83 -18.69 -18.76
N ASP A 104 -3.72 -19.85 -19.42
CA ASP A 104 -4.18 -20.03 -20.80
C ASP A 104 -5.66 -19.68 -20.97
N GLY A 105 -6.52 -20.14 -20.04
CA GLY A 105 -7.94 -19.80 -20.06
C GLY A 105 -8.18 -18.29 -20.01
N MET A 106 -7.41 -17.57 -19.21
CA MET A 106 -7.44 -16.12 -19.14
C MET A 106 -6.95 -15.47 -20.45
N HIS A 107 -5.86 -15.96 -21.02
CA HIS A 107 -5.32 -15.45 -22.28
C HIS A 107 -6.33 -15.62 -23.44
N HIS A 108 -6.97 -16.78 -23.57
CA HIS A 108 -8.05 -16.99 -24.55
C HIS A 108 -9.24 -16.07 -24.32
N ARG A 109 -9.65 -15.85 -23.05
CA ARG A 109 -10.73 -14.91 -22.72
C ARG A 109 -10.40 -13.49 -23.17
N ILE A 110 -9.19 -13.02 -22.90
CA ILE A 110 -8.74 -11.68 -23.29
C ILE A 110 -8.62 -11.55 -24.80
N ALA A 111 -7.99 -12.52 -25.47
CA ALA A 111 -7.81 -12.51 -26.92
C ALA A 111 -9.15 -12.47 -27.67
N ARG A 112 -10.14 -13.26 -27.23
CA ARG A 112 -11.49 -13.25 -27.79
C ARG A 112 -12.17 -11.90 -27.73
N GLU A 113 -12.09 -11.22 -26.58
CA GLU A 113 -12.76 -9.95 -26.40
C GLU A 113 -12.08 -8.82 -27.18
N ILE A 114 -10.75 -8.80 -27.24
CA ILE A 114 -10.02 -7.83 -28.08
C ILE A 114 -10.32 -8.08 -29.57
N ALA A 115 -10.26 -9.33 -30.02
CA ALA A 115 -10.62 -9.67 -31.40
C ALA A 115 -12.07 -9.31 -31.74
N ARG A 116 -12.99 -9.36 -30.77
CA ARG A 116 -14.37 -8.90 -30.96
C ARG A 116 -14.44 -7.40 -31.23
N ILE A 117 -13.61 -6.59 -30.56
CA ILE A 117 -13.53 -5.16 -30.81
C ILE A 117 -12.86 -4.87 -32.15
N GLU A 118 -11.74 -5.52 -32.43
CA GLU A 118 -11.01 -5.40 -33.68
C GLU A 118 -11.91 -5.55 -34.93
N LYS A 119 -12.86 -6.51 -34.88
CA LYS A 119 -13.85 -6.71 -35.97
C LYS A 119 -14.72 -5.51 -36.30
N LYS A 120 -14.75 -4.46 -35.47
CA LYS A 120 -15.47 -3.21 -35.74
C LYS A 120 -14.65 -2.27 -36.65
N TYR A 121 -13.39 -2.57 -36.90
CA TYR A 121 -12.43 -1.69 -37.57
C TYR A 121 -11.75 -2.36 -38.76
N PRO A 122 -11.15 -1.59 -39.66
CA PRO A 122 -10.35 -2.11 -40.77
C PRO A 122 -9.14 -2.91 -40.31
N ASN A 123 -8.73 -3.90 -41.10
CA ASN A 123 -7.56 -4.73 -40.87
C ASN A 123 -7.52 -5.38 -39.44
N PRO A 124 -8.56 -6.12 -39.00
CA PRO A 124 -8.67 -6.63 -37.66
C PRO A 124 -7.64 -7.72 -37.36
N MET A 125 -7.00 -7.65 -36.19
CA MET A 125 -6.22 -8.78 -35.66
C MET A 125 -7.16 -9.94 -35.28
N GLY A 126 -6.73 -11.16 -35.58
CA GLY A 126 -7.45 -12.39 -35.24
C GLY A 126 -7.27 -12.78 -33.75
N GLU A 127 -8.21 -13.63 -33.24
CA GLU A 127 -8.13 -14.14 -31.84
C GLU A 127 -6.83 -14.91 -31.61
N GLU A 128 -6.40 -15.75 -32.54
CA GLU A 128 -5.17 -16.52 -32.41
C GLU A 128 -3.92 -15.65 -32.41
N GLU A 129 -3.88 -14.64 -33.29
CA GLU A 129 -2.77 -13.68 -33.31
C GLU A 129 -2.65 -12.94 -31.97
N ILE A 130 -3.76 -12.48 -31.42
CA ILE A 130 -3.77 -11.78 -30.13
C ILE A 130 -3.37 -12.75 -29.00
N PHE A 131 -3.85 -14.02 -29.05
CA PHE A 131 -3.48 -15.05 -28.09
C PHE A 131 -1.97 -15.30 -28.07
N GLU A 132 -1.32 -15.45 -29.24
CA GLU A 132 0.12 -15.66 -29.33
C GLU A 132 0.93 -14.45 -28.81
N LEU A 133 0.41 -13.22 -28.93
CA LEU A 133 1.04 -12.02 -28.38
C LEU A 133 1.03 -11.98 -26.85
N ILE A 134 -0.04 -12.50 -26.20
CA ILE A 134 -0.22 -12.39 -24.74
C ILE A 134 0.08 -13.68 -23.98
N ARG A 135 0.14 -14.84 -24.66
CA ARG A 135 0.32 -16.16 -24.04
C ARG A 135 1.63 -16.22 -23.27
N ASP A 136 1.64 -16.99 -22.18
CA ASP A 136 2.79 -17.22 -21.29
C ASP A 136 3.39 -15.93 -20.69
N PHE A 137 2.67 -14.80 -20.73
CA PHE A 137 3.18 -13.48 -20.33
C PHE A 137 4.47 -13.12 -21.08
N ARG A 138 4.59 -13.62 -22.32
CA ARG A 138 5.84 -13.57 -23.07
C ARG A 138 6.11 -12.18 -23.66
N TYR A 139 5.21 -11.64 -24.49
CA TYR A 139 5.46 -10.40 -25.23
C TYR A 139 4.64 -9.23 -24.71
N ILE A 140 3.32 -9.35 -24.72
CA ILE A 140 2.39 -8.27 -24.36
C ILE A 140 1.56 -8.71 -23.15
N ILE A 141 1.50 -7.90 -22.12
CA ILE A 141 0.89 -8.26 -20.84
C ILE A 141 -0.07 -7.17 -20.40
N PRO A 142 -1.41 -7.37 -20.50
CA PRO A 142 -2.37 -6.50 -19.86
C PRO A 142 -2.15 -6.46 -18.34
N GLN A 143 -2.32 -5.29 -17.70
CA GLN A 143 -1.97 -5.13 -16.29
C GLN A 143 -3.21 -4.87 -15.42
N GLY A 144 -3.25 -5.48 -14.24
CA GLY A 144 -4.24 -5.15 -13.22
C GLY A 144 -5.69 -5.33 -13.66
N SER A 145 -6.43 -4.23 -13.80
CA SER A 145 -7.86 -4.26 -14.14
C SER A 145 -8.15 -4.81 -15.54
N PRO A 146 -7.41 -4.50 -16.61
CA PRO A 146 -7.55 -5.17 -17.91
C PRO A 146 -7.40 -6.70 -17.81
N MET A 147 -6.35 -7.19 -17.17
CA MET A 147 -6.11 -8.64 -17.03
C MET A 147 -7.26 -9.35 -16.30
N ALA A 148 -7.76 -8.77 -15.21
CA ALA A 148 -8.83 -9.35 -14.39
C ALA A 148 -10.23 -9.18 -14.99
N GLY A 149 -10.47 -8.04 -15.69
CA GLY A 149 -11.80 -7.56 -16.04
C GLY A 149 -12.26 -7.81 -17.48
N ILE A 150 -11.33 -7.92 -18.44
CA ILE A 150 -11.69 -8.20 -19.84
C ILE A 150 -12.40 -9.56 -19.92
N GLY A 151 -13.61 -9.59 -20.48
CA GLY A 151 -14.44 -10.82 -20.59
C GLY A 151 -14.97 -11.34 -19.24
N ASN A 152 -14.75 -10.64 -18.13
CA ASN A 152 -15.35 -10.98 -16.85
C ASN A 152 -16.79 -10.42 -16.76
N ASN A 153 -17.78 -11.30 -16.79
CA ASN A 153 -19.20 -10.97 -16.70
C ASN A 153 -19.79 -11.25 -15.30
N TYR A 154 -19.02 -11.81 -14.38
CA TYR A 154 -19.45 -12.09 -13.01
C TYR A 154 -19.29 -10.87 -12.09
N GLN A 155 -18.40 -9.95 -12.42
CA GLN A 155 -18.10 -8.78 -11.61
C GLN A 155 -18.28 -7.49 -12.44
N ILE A 156 -19.09 -6.57 -11.94
CA ILE A 156 -19.31 -5.28 -12.57
C ILE A 156 -18.22 -4.31 -12.09
N GLY A 157 -17.17 -4.18 -12.87
CA GLY A 157 -16.00 -3.35 -12.57
C GLY A 157 -15.48 -2.65 -13.81
N SER A 158 -14.56 -1.71 -13.61
CA SER A 158 -13.88 -0.96 -14.64
C SER A 158 -12.61 -1.68 -15.10
N LEU A 159 -12.19 -1.45 -16.34
CA LEU A 159 -10.88 -1.86 -16.85
C LEU A 159 -9.81 -0.79 -16.57
N SER A 160 -10.20 0.39 -16.10
CA SER A 160 -9.25 1.42 -15.71
C SER A 160 -8.57 1.04 -14.38
N ASN A 161 -7.25 1.14 -14.35
CA ASN A 161 -6.49 0.88 -13.13
C ASN A 161 -6.53 2.06 -12.17
N CYS A 162 -6.57 3.28 -12.71
CA CYS A 162 -6.41 4.51 -11.93
C CYS A 162 -7.28 5.65 -12.46
N PHE A 163 -7.67 6.52 -11.53
CA PHE A 163 -8.51 7.69 -11.77
C PHE A 163 -7.97 8.88 -10.99
N VAL A 164 -8.26 10.09 -11.47
CA VAL A 164 -8.11 11.33 -10.70
C VAL A 164 -9.46 11.99 -10.57
N ILE A 165 -9.80 12.46 -9.37
CA ILE A 165 -11.05 13.14 -9.04
C ILE A 165 -10.79 14.38 -8.18
N GLY A 166 -11.83 15.11 -7.84
CA GLY A 166 -11.74 16.34 -7.06
C GLY A 166 -11.26 17.55 -7.91
N ASN A 167 -10.86 18.60 -7.24
CA ASN A 167 -10.34 19.84 -7.84
C ASN A 167 -11.32 20.61 -8.73
N GLU A 168 -12.60 20.47 -8.49
CA GLU A 168 -13.63 21.34 -9.06
C GLU A 168 -13.84 22.58 -8.21
N GLY A 169 -14.47 23.62 -8.77
CA GLY A 169 -14.61 24.92 -8.14
C GLY A 169 -15.20 24.96 -6.72
N GLU A 170 -15.98 23.96 -6.33
CA GLU A 170 -16.60 23.84 -5.00
C GLU A 170 -15.87 22.91 -4.04
N SER A 171 -14.74 22.37 -4.41
CA SER A 171 -14.02 21.33 -3.66
C SER A 171 -13.49 21.78 -2.28
N ASP A 172 -13.42 23.09 -1.99
CA ASP A 172 -13.10 23.66 -0.68
C ASP A 172 -14.30 23.77 0.27
N SER A 173 -15.48 23.35 -0.12
CA SER A 173 -16.66 23.26 0.75
C SER A 173 -16.78 21.87 1.39
N TYR A 174 -17.48 21.76 2.54
CA TYR A 174 -17.79 20.43 3.09
C TYR A 174 -18.56 19.57 2.10
N GLY A 175 -19.48 20.15 1.31
CA GLY A 175 -20.18 19.44 0.27
C GLY A 175 -19.25 18.87 -0.79
N GLY A 176 -18.26 19.66 -1.25
CA GLY A 176 -17.25 19.21 -2.21
C GLY A 176 -16.30 18.16 -1.64
N ILE A 177 -15.86 18.33 -0.38
CA ILE A 177 -15.01 17.35 0.32
C ILE A 177 -15.74 16.01 0.48
N MET A 178 -17.01 16.02 0.90
CA MET A 178 -17.81 14.81 1.03
C MET A 178 -18.10 14.15 -0.33
N LYS A 179 -18.38 14.96 -1.37
CA LYS A 179 -18.53 14.46 -2.74
C LYS A 179 -17.28 13.72 -3.20
N THR A 180 -16.08 14.29 -2.97
CA THR A 180 -14.81 13.65 -3.34
C THR A 180 -14.60 12.32 -2.59
N ASP A 181 -14.96 12.25 -1.31
CA ASP A 181 -14.88 11.03 -0.50
C ASP A 181 -15.83 9.95 -1.02
N GLU A 182 -17.07 10.31 -1.35
CA GLU A 182 -18.04 9.38 -1.95
C GLU A 182 -17.58 8.90 -3.32
N GLU A 183 -17.12 9.79 -4.21
CA GLU A 183 -16.60 9.43 -5.54
C GLU A 183 -15.38 8.49 -5.43
N GLN A 184 -14.48 8.73 -4.46
CA GLN A 184 -13.36 7.85 -4.17
C GLN A 184 -13.81 6.41 -3.87
N VAL A 185 -14.79 6.25 -2.98
CA VAL A 185 -15.35 4.94 -2.62
C VAL A 185 -16.01 4.27 -3.81
N GLN A 186 -16.79 5.04 -4.61
CA GLN A 186 -17.47 4.52 -5.81
C GLN A 186 -16.48 3.98 -6.85
N LEU A 187 -15.32 4.61 -7.02
CA LEU A 187 -14.26 4.14 -7.92
C LEU A 187 -13.53 2.92 -7.35
N MET A 188 -13.22 2.95 -6.06
CA MET A 188 -12.49 1.86 -5.42
C MET A 188 -13.30 0.56 -5.39
N LYS A 189 -14.62 0.60 -5.18
CA LYS A 189 -15.47 -0.59 -5.26
C LYS A 189 -15.53 -1.21 -6.67
N ARG A 190 -15.12 -0.45 -7.71
CA ARG A 190 -15.00 -0.92 -9.10
C ARG A 190 -13.55 -1.23 -9.52
N ARG A 191 -12.64 -1.44 -8.56
CA ARG A 191 -11.22 -1.82 -8.70
C ARG A 191 -10.27 -0.69 -9.10
N GLY A 192 -10.71 0.57 -9.13
CA GLY A 192 -9.88 1.73 -9.43
C GLY A 192 -8.97 2.15 -8.27
N GLY A 193 -7.74 2.53 -8.55
CA GLY A 193 -6.92 3.37 -7.67
C GLY A 193 -7.29 4.84 -7.91
N VAL A 194 -7.21 5.67 -6.87
CA VAL A 194 -7.67 7.06 -6.94
C VAL A 194 -6.56 8.01 -6.52
N GLY A 195 -6.46 9.14 -7.23
CA GLY A 195 -5.63 10.27 -6.81
C GLY A 195 -6.42 11.56 -6.77
N HIS A 196 -6.15 12.40 -5.80
CA HIS A 196 -6.65 13.77 -5.78
C HIS A 196 -5.73 14.73 -5.05
N ASP A 197 -5.87 16.02 -5.38
CA ASP A 197 -5.03 17.10 -4.88
C ASP A 197 -5.75 17.87 -3.78
N LEU A 198 -5.04 18.20 -2.72
CA LEU A 198 -5.57 18.94 -1.58
C LEU A 198 -5.23 20.43 -1.62
N SER A 199 -4.52 20.91 -2.64
CA SER A 199 -4.06 22.30 -2.75
C SER A 199 -5.18 23.32 -2.85
N HIS A 200 -6.40 22.90 -3.19
CA HIS A 200 -7.59 23.74 -3.26
C HIS A 200 -8.34 23.90 -1.94
N ILE A 201 -8.03 23.07 -0.95
CA ILE A 201 -8.62 23.18 0.40
C ILE A 201 -7.91 24.27 1.17
N ARG A 202 -8.67 25.17 1.81
CA ARG A 202 -8.11 26.30 2.56
C ARG A 202 -7.21 25.87 3.71
N PRO A 203 -6.13 26.61 3.99
CA PRO A 203 -5.19 26.26 5.05
C PRO A 203 -5.78 26.41 6.45
N LYS A 204 -5.11 25.81 7.42
CA LYS A 204 -5.42 25.93 8.86
C LYS A 204 -5.49 27.40 9.27
N ASN A 205 -6.42 27.71 10.16
CA ASN A 205 -6.71 29.06 10.69
C ASN A 205 -7.28 30.07 9.66
N SER A 206 -7.58 29.66 8.43
CA SER A 206 -8.33 30.48 7.50
C SER A 206 -9.76 30.71 8.01
N LEU A 207 -10.29 31.93 7.83
CA LEU A 207 -11.64 32.25 8.25
C LEU A 207 -12.68 31.44 7.48
N VAL A 208 -13.67 30.94 8.22
CA VAL A 208 -14.86 30.27 7.68
C VAL A 208 -16.14 30.98 8.17
N LYS A 209 -17.17 30.99 7.32
CA LYS A 209 -18.44 31.62 7.64
C LYS A 209 -19.44 30.65 8.32
N ASN A 210 -18.94 29.90 9.31
CA ASN A 210 -19.76 29.00 10.13
C ASN A 210 -19.38 29.14 11.61
N SER A 211 -20.01 28.36 12.48
CA SER A 211 -19.80 28.41 13.94
C SER A 211 -18.36 28.10 14.39
N ALA A 212 -17.56 27.43 13.57
CA ALA A 212 -16.16 27.10 13.86
C ALA A 212 -15.23 28.31 13.73
N LEU A 213 -15.63 29.36 13.00
CA LEU A 213 -14.88 30.59 12.72
C LEU A 213 -13.58 30.38 11.92
N THR A 214 -12.85 29.29 12.15
CA THR A 214 -11.57 29.00 11.48
C THR A 214 -11.52 27.55 10.94
N SER A 215 -10.74 27.36 9.88
CA SER A 215 -10.47 26.05 9.29
C SER A 215 -9.50 25.23 10.13
N THR A 216 -9.71 23.92 10.18
CA THR A 216 -8.78 22.94 10.78
C THR A 216 -7.59 22.61 9.87
N GLY A 217 -7.63 23.07 8.61
CA GLY A 217 -6.62 22.75 7.59
C GLY A 217 -6.84 21.39 6.92
N ILE A 218 -5.81 20.91 6.23
CA ILE A 218 -5.93 19.71 5.35
C ILE A 218 -5.81 18.37 6.07
N VAL A 219 -5.10 18.27 7.19
CA VAL A 219 -4.75 16.98 7.84
C VAL A 219 -5.97 16.15 8.22
N PRO A 220 -7.05 16.70 8.82
CA PRO A 220 -8.25 15.92 9.12
C PRO A 220 -8.93 15.32 7.87
N PHE A 221 -8.82 15.99 6.73
CA PHE A 221 -9.35 15.48 5.48
C PHE A 221 -8.46 14.39 4.88
N MET A 222 -7.14 14.47 5.06
CA MET A 222 -6.23 13.37 4.70
C MET A 222 -6.59 12.10 5.47
N GLU A 223 -6.85 12.20 6.77
CA GLU A 223 -7.26 11.07 7.59
C GLU A 223 -8.60 10.49 7.15
N ARG A 224 -9.57 11.37 6.83
CA ARG A 224 -10.87 10.97 6.30
C ARG A 224 -10.73 10.12 5.04
N TYR A 225 -10.08 10.63 4.01
CA TYR A 225 -9.89 9.93 2.74
C TYR A 225 -9.07 8.64 2.90
N SER A 226 -8.08 8.66 3.78
CA SER A 226 -7.31 7.47 4.16
C SER A 226 -8.19 6.39 4.81
N ASN A 227 -9.13 6.77 5.69
CA ASN A 227 -10.04 5.84 6.35
C ASN A 227 -10.98 5.20 5.34
N SER A 228 -11.63 6.00 4.48
CA SER A 228 -12.53 5.51 3.43
C SER A 228 -11.83 4.53 2.49
N THR A 229 -10.53 4.76 2.19
CA THR A 229 -9.71 3.81 1.40
C THR A 229 -9.57 2.45 2.08
N ARG A 230 -9.46 2.40 3.41
CA ARG A 230 -9.30 1.15 4.16
C ARG A 230 -10.60 0.37 4.31
N GLU A 231 -11.73 1.04 4.22
CA GLU A 231 -13.06 0.43 4.31
C GLU A 231 -13.41 -0.38 3.05
N VAL A 232 -12.86 0.00 1.89
CA VAL A 232 -13.19 -0.65 0.62
C VAL A 232 -12.29 -1.84 0.36
N ALA A 233 -12.87 -3.04 0.44
CA ALA A 233 -12.21 -4.28 0.03
C ALA A 233 -12.30 -4.47 -1.48
N GLN A 234 -11.18 -4.83 -2.12
CA GLN A 234 -11.08 -5.12 -3.56
C GLN A 234 -10.61 -6.58 -3.79
N GLU A 235 -11.26 -7.55 -3.18
CA GLU A 235 -10.98 -8.97 -3.35
C GLU A 235 -9.47 -9.32 -3.39
N GLY A 236 -8.84 -9.38 -2.22
CA GLY A 236 -7.40 -9.64 -2.07
C GLY A 236 -6.48 -8.46 -2.42
N ARG A 237 -7.04 -7.29 -2.74
CA ARG A 237 -6.35 -6.04 -2.98
C ARG A 237 -6.95 -4.96 -2.07
N ARG A 238 -6.11 -4.13 -1.45
CA ARG A 238 -6.57 -2.92 -0.73
C ARG A 238 -6.84 -1.80 -1.74
N GLY A 239 -7.74 -0.89 -1.42
CA GLY A 239 -7.88 0.38 -2.12
C GLY A 239 -6.52 1.09 -2.19
N ALA A 240 -6.27 1.84 -3.25
CA ALA A 240 -5.05 2.60 -3.43
C ALA A 240 -5.39 4.08 -3.62
N LEU A 241 -4.79 4.95 -2.81
CA LEU A 241 -5.04 6.39 -2.80
C LEU A 241 -3.73 7.16 -2.91
N MET A 242 -3.71 8.20 -3.75
CA MET A 242 -2.71 9.26 -3.76
C MET A 242 -3.33 10.55 -3.27
N LEU A 243 -2.74 11.16 -2.27
CA LEU A 243 -3.01 12.54 -1.89
C LEU A 243 -1.81 13.41 -2.27
N SER A 244 -2.04 14.48 -3.01
CA SER A 244 -0.99 15.42 -3.38
C SER A 244 -1.28 16.82 -2.85
N ILE A 245 -0.22 17.61 -2.68
CA ILE A 245 -0.30 19.02 -2.33
C ILE A 245 0.78 19.83 -3.04
N SER A 246 0.48 21.07 -3.42
CA SER A 246 1.48 22.00 -3.90
C SER A 246 2.38 22.47 -2.74
N ILE A 247 3.68 22.56 -2.99
CA ILE A 247 4.65 23.15 -2.04
C ILE A 247 4.32 24.62 -1.73
N GLN A 248 3.57 25.29 -2.64
CA GLN A 248 3.11 26.66 -2.43
C GLN A 248 2.00 26.79 -1.39
N HIS A 249 1.35 25.67 -1.02
CA HIS A 249 0.24 25.71 -0.06
C HIS A 249 0.76 25.97 1.36
N PRO A 250 0.11 26.85 2.15
CA PRO A 250 0.56 27.17 3.51
C PRO A 250 0.61 25.98 4.48
N ASP A 251 -0.23 24.96 4.27
CA ASP A 251 -0.24 23.72 5.06
C ASP A 251 0.71 22.62 4.49
N ALA A 252 1.55 22.93 3.50
CA ALA A 252 2.45 21.92 2.92
C ALA A 252 3.33 21.25 3.98
N GLU A 253 3.80 21.99 4.98
CA GLU A 253 4.58 21.44 6.10
C GLU A 253 3.77 20.46 6.97
N HIS A 254 2.50 20.78 7.24
CA HIS A 254 1.60 19.88 7.97
C HIS A 254 1.34 18.58 7.18
N PHE A 255 1.17 18.69 5.87
CA PHE A 255 1.03 17.54 4.97
C PHE A 255 2.26 16.64 4.99
N ILE A 256 3.46 17.22 4.86
CA ILE A 256 4.74 16.51 4.86
C ILE A 256 4.92 15.69 6.15
N ASN A 257 4.49 16.26 7.29
CA ASN A 257 4.63 15.63 8.59
C ASN A 257 3.48 14.68 8.97
N ALA A 258 2.40 14.62 8.18
CA ALA A 258 1.17 13.91 8.55
C ALA A 258 1.36 12.42 8.82
N LYS A 259 2.37 11.77 8.21
CA LYS A 259 2.65 10.33 8.39
C LYS A 259 3.79 10.02 9.35
N LEU A 260 4.42 11.00 9.97
CA LEU A 260 5.42 10.77 11.02
C LEU A 260 4.80 10.20 12.30
N GLU A 261 3.53 10.49 12.54
CA GLU A 261 2.77 9.93 13.64
C GLU A 261 2.26 8.53 13.27
N ALA A 262 2.67 7.53 14.04
CA ALA A 262 2.31 6.15 13.77
C ALA A 262 0.78 5.96 13.74
N GLY A 263 0.29 5.26 12.72
CA GLY A 263 -1.14 4.98 12.55
C GLY A 263 -1.94 6.03 11.79
N LYS A 264 -1.39 7.22 11.51
CA LYS A 264 -2.07 8.26 10.72
C LYS A 264 -1.89 8.07 9.21
N VAL A 265 -2.95 8.38 8.45
CA VAL A 265 -2.98 8.41 6.97
C VAL A 265 -2.43 7.12 6.33
N THR A 266 -2.66 5.97 6.96
CA THR A 266 -2.09 4.68 6.53
C THR A 266 -2.71 4.11 5.24
N GLY A 267 -3.87 4.62 4.82
CA GLY A 267 -4.58 4.19 3.60
C GLY A 267 -4.22 4.99 2.35
N ALA A 268 -3.30 5.96 2.43
CA ALA A 268 -2.93 6.81 1.30
C ALA A 268 -1.41 6.89 1.14
N ASN A 269 -0.93 6.96 -0.10
CA ASN A 269 0.38 7.50 -0.44
C ASN A 269 0.28 9.03 -0.48
N ILE A 270 1.32 9.72 -0.08
CA ILE A 270 1.37 11.19 -0.10
C ILE A 270 2.53 11.68 -0.96
N SER A 271 2.28 12.73 -1.77
CA SER A 271 3.31 13.33 -2.61
C SER A 271 3.22 14.85 -2.63
N VAL A 272 4.37 15.51 -2.62
CA VAL A 272 4.46 16.97 -2.71
C VAL A 272 4.78 17.40 -4.13
N LYS A 273 3.98 18.32 -4.67
CA LYS A 273 4.20 18.94 -5.97
C LYS A 273 5.22 20.07 -5.82
N ILE A 274 6.44 19.80 -6.26
CA ILE A 274 7.59 20.72 -6.19
C ILE A 274 7.67 21.56 -7.47
N THR A 275 7.85 22.87 -7.31
CA THR A 275 8.00 23.80 -8.44
C THR A 275 9.47 24.14 -8.66
N ASP A 276 9.82 24.53 -9.91
CA ASP A 276 11.15 25.03 -10.26
C ASP A 276 11.52 26.28 -9.42
N LYS A 277 10.54 27.13 -9.14
CA LYS A 277 10.69 28.31 -8.26
C LYS A 277 11.13 27.89 -6.84
N PHE A 278 10.53 26.85 -6.28
CA PHE A 278 10.92 26.34 -4.96
C PHE A 278 12.32 25.75 -4.99
N MET A 279 12.66 24.90 -5.99
CA MET A 279 14.00 24.31 -6.09
C MET A 279 15.09 25.37 -6.26
N ASN A 280 14.84 26.41 -7.06
CA ASN A 280 15.76 27.53 -7.20
C ASN A 280 15.97 28.29 -5.86
N ALA A 281 14.90 28.47 -5.06
CA ALA A 281 15.01 29.03 -3.72
C ALA A 281 15.77 28.11 -2.74
N VAL A 282 15.64 26.80 -2.86
CA VAL A 282 16.45 25.82 -2.09
C VAL A 282 17.93 25.96 -2.40
N ILE A 283 18.29 26.02 -3.68
CA ILE A 283 19.70 26.13 -4.12
C ILE A 283 20.30 27.45 -3.66
N SER A 284 19.59 28.56 -3.82
CA SER A 284 20.07 29.92 -3.45
C SER A 284 19.96 30.23 -1.95
N ASP A 285 19.45 29.28 -1.11
CA ASP A 285 19.15 29.49 0.30
C ASP A 285 18.21 30.67 0.58
N GLY A 286 17.26 30.85 -0.35
CA GLY A 286 16.36 31.99 -0.39
C GLY A 286 15.03 31.73 0.37
N ASP A 287 14.25 32.81 0.44
CA ASP A 287 12.90 32.79 0.95
C ASP A 287 11.94 32.27 -0.15
N PHE A 288 10.89 31.56 0.29
CA PHE A 288 9.83 31.11 -0.57
C PHE A 288 8.47 31.52 0.00
N ILE A 289 7.61 32.07 -0.86
CA ILE A 289 6.28 32.49 -0.45
C ILE A 289 5.28 31.39 -0.74
N GLN A 290 4.66 30.88 0.33
CA GLN A 290 3.47 30.03 0.28
C GLN A 290 2.24 30.93 0.25
N GLN A 291 1.20 30.55 -0.49
CA GLN A 291 0.00 31.35 -0.65
C GLN A 291 -1.26 30.49 -0.86
N TYR A 292 -2.41 31.07 -0.55
CA TYR A 292 -3.71 30.48 -0.82
C TYR A 292 -4.74 31.53 -1.29
N PRO A 293 -5.53 31.31 -2.34
CA PRO A 293 -5.38 30.17 -3.29
C PRO A 293 -4.04 30.17 -4.00
N ILE A 294 -3.54 28.97 -4.40
CA ILE A 294 -2.16 28.83 -4.91
C ILE A 294 -1.92 29.46 -6.30
N GLU A 295 -2.94 29.54 -7.15
CA GLU A 295 -2.83 30.01 -8.53
C GLU A 295 -3.34 31.46 -8.72
N THR A 296 -3.69 32.20 -7.65
CA THR A 296 -4.21 33.58 -7.78
C THR A 296 -3.10 34.64 -7.64
N PRO A 297 -3.16 35.73 -8.41
CA PRO A 297 -2.27 36.87 -8.19
C PRO A 297 -2.62 37.68 -6.92
N ASP A 298 -3.85 37.55 -6.39
CA ASP A 298 -4.33 38.21 -5.16
C ASP A 298 -4.67 37.16 -4.07
N PRO A 299 -3.66 36.61 -3.37
CA PRO A 299 -3.86 35.58 -2.38
C PRO A 299 -4.47 36.11 -1.09
N LYS A 300 -5.43 35.37 -0.53
CA LYS A 300 -6.07 35.69 0.76
C LYS A 300 -5.19 35.38 1.98
N PHE A 301 -4.19 34.55 1.79
CA PHE A 301 -3.25 34.09 2.82
C PHE A 301 -1.87 33.94 2.21
N THR A 302 -0.85 34.48 2.88
CA THR A 302 0.56 34.32 2.48
C THR A 302 1.41 33.99 3.70
N LYS A 303 2.43 33.17 3.49
CA LYS A 303 3.42 32.79 4.51
C LYS A 303 4.79 32.72 3.85
N THR A 304 5.76 33.47 4.36
CA THR A 304 7.16 33.36 3.91
C THR A 304 7.87 32.29 4.73
N ILE A 305 8.60 31.41 4.07
CA ILE A 305 9.38 30.33 4.69
C ILE A 305 10.79 30.29 4.11
N LYS A 306 11.74 29.70 4.83
CA LYS A 306 13.03 29.31 4.30
C LYS A 306 12.90 28.03 3.47
N ALA A 307 13.14 28.13 2.15
CA ALA A 307 12.95 27.00 1.25
C ALA A 307 13.83 25.80 1.63
N ARG A 308 15.10 26.04 1.98
CA ARG A 308 16.04 24.98 2.34
C ARG A 308 15.66 24.24 3.63
N GLU A 309 15.05 24.92 4.60
CA GLU A 309 14.58 24.27 5.83
C GLU A 309 13.42 23.32 5.55
N LEU A 310 12.46 23.73 4.72
CA LEU A 310 11.35 22.85 4.34
C LEU A 310 11.85 21.68 3.48
N TRP A 311 12.83 21.92 2.60
CA TRP A 311 13.47 20.86 1.81
C TRP A 311 14.15 19.82 2.68
N LYS A 312 14.91 20.23 3.69
CA LYS A 312 15.53 19.32 4.67
C LYS A 312 14.49 18.46 5.39
N LYS A 313 13.32 19.01 5.73
CA LYS A 313 12.23 18.25 6.33
C LYS A 313 11.67 17.20 5.38
N ILE A 314 11.50 17.52 4.10
CA ILE A 314 11.06 16.55 3.09
C ILE A 314 12.05 15.38 3.00
N ILE A 315 13.36 15.69 2.93
CA ILE A 315 14.43 14.69 2.87
C ILE A 315 14.42 13.80 4.12
N HIS A 316 14.39 14.42 5.31
CA HIS A 316 14.36 13.71 6.58
C HIS A 316 13.16 12.75 6.68
N ASN A 317 11.96 13.23 6.31
CA ASN A 317 10.75 12.41 6.37
C ASN A 317 10.81 11.27 5.36
N ALA A 318 11.29 11.51 4.14
CA ALA A 318 11.50 10.47 3.14
C ALA A 318 12.52 9.42 3.62
N TRP A 319 13.60 9.85 4.25
CA TRP A 319 14.60 8.97 4.87
C TRP A 319 14.00 8.11 6.00
N GLN A 320 13.16 8.72 6.84
CA GLN A 320 12.58 8.07 8.03
C GLN A 320 11.43 7.12 7.67
N SER A 321 10.55 7.50 6.72
CA SER A 321 9.28 6.83 6.47
C SER A 321 9.00 6.48 5.00
N ALA A 322 9.96 6.73 4.09
CA ALA A 322 9.80 6.62 2.63
C ALA A 322 8.68 7.50 2.06
N GLU A 323 8.26 8.52 2.77
CA GLU A 323 7.24 9.50 2.36
C GLU A 323 7.53 10.89 2.96
N PRO A 324 7.15 11.97 2.26
CA PRO A 324 6.37 12.00 1.00
C PRO A 324 7.21 11.66 -0.24
N GLY A 325 6.53 11.19 -1.29
CA GLY A 325 7.09 11.17 -2.63
C GLY A 325 7.17 12.60 -3.20
N ILE A 326 7.94 12.78 -4.27
CA ILE A 326 8.11 14.07 -4.95
C ILE A 326 7.56 13.99 -6.37
N LEU A 327 6.81 15.02 -6.74
CA LEU A 327 6.35 15.28 -8.11
C LEU A 327 6.94 16.62 -8.57
N PHE A 328 7.79 16.59 -9.60
CA PHE A 328 8.36 17.80 -10.18
C PHE A 328 7.32 18.43 -11.11
N TRP A 329 6.48 19.29 -10.51
CA TRP A 329 5.22 19.69 -11.07
C TRP A 329 5.35 20.54 -12.35
N ASP A 330 6.34 21.40 -12.41
CA ASP A 330 6.59 22.22 -13.62
C ASP A 330 7.10 21.35 -14.76
N THR A 331 7.91 20.34 -14.51
CA THR A 331 8.33 19.37 -15.52
C THR A 331 7.14 18.54 -16.02
N ILE A 332 6.27 18.06 -15.11
CA ILE A 332 5.06 17.34 -15.48
C ILE A 332 4.21 18.17 -16.44
N ARG A 333 3.88 19.40 -16.07
CA ARG A 333 2.99 20.26 -16.86
C ARG A 333 3.62 20.71 -18.17
N ARG A 334 4.89 21.04 -18.16
CA ARG A 334 5.62 21.48 -19.36
C ARG A 334 5.70 20.40 -20.44
N GLU A 335 5.92 19.14 -20.02
CA GLU A 335 6.05 18.00 -20.93
C GLU A 335 4.70 17.32 -21.26
N SER A 336 3.62 17.69 -20.56
CA SER A 336 2.31 17.07 -20.71
C SER A 336 1.64 17.49 -22.01
N VAL A 337 1.37 16.55 -22.91
CA VAL A 337 0.61 16.79 -24.13
C VAL A 337 -0.88 17.09 -23.82
N PRO A 338 -1.55 16.38 -22.89
CA PRO A 338 -2.91 16.70 -22.48
C PRO A 338 -3.11 18.13 -21.97
N ASP A 339 -2.11 18.74 -21.32
CA ASP A 339 -2.22 20.14 -20.86
C ASP A 339 -2.33 21.18 -22.00
N CYS A 340 -2.03 20.81 -23.23
CA CYS A 340 -2.34 21.62 -24.42
C CYS A 340 -3.84 21.82 -24.61
N TYR A 341 -4.65 20.97 -23.96
CA TYR A 341 -6.12 21.01 -24.00
C TYR A 341 -6.70 21.37 -22.62
N ALA A 342 -5.95 22.13 -21.80
CA ALA A 342 -6.35 22.48 -20.43
C ALA A 342 -7.69 23.25 -20.37
N ASP A 343 -7.95 24.13 -21.32
CA ASP A 343 -9.21 24.87 -21.47
C ASP A 343 -10.40 23.99 -21.91
N LEU A 344 -10.13 22.81 -22.47
CA LEU A 344 -11.12 21.77 -22.76
C LEU A 344 -11.24 20.73 -21.63
N GLY A 345 -10.71 21.06 -20.46
CA GLY A 345 -10.83 20.24 -19.23
C GLY A 345 -9.79 19.13 -19.09
N PHE A 346 -8.67 19.18 -19.83
CA PHE A 346 -7.56 18.24 -19.69
C PHE A 346 -6.38 18.80 -18.89
N LYS A 347 -6.58 19.85 -18.08
CA LYS A 347 -5.56 20.37 -17.15
C LYS A 347 -5.18 19.29 -16.15
N THR A 348 -3.90 18.94 -16.10
CA THR A 348 -3.37 17.99 -15.12
C THR A 348 -3.48 18.55 -13.69
N VAL A 349 -4.06 17.77 -12.77
CA VAL A 349 -4.33 18.21 -11.39
C VAL A 349 -3.67 17.32 -10.31
N SER A 350 -3.51 16.02 -10.60
CA SER A 350 -2.85 15.06 -9.68
C SER A 350 -2.30 13.87 -10.47
N THR A 351 -1.80 12.88 -9.76
CA THR A 351 -1.38 11.60 -10.34
C THR A 351 -2.19 10.46 -9.75
N ASN A 352 -2.12 9.29 -10.38
CA ASN A 352 -2.56 8.03 -9.79
C ASN A 352 -1.70 7.63 -8.56
N PRO A 353 -2.08 6.59 -7.80
CA PRO A 353 -1.38 6.21 -6.56
C PRO A 353 0.11 5.91 -6.67
N CYS A 354 0.59 5.48 -7.83
CA CYS A 354 2.01 5.16 -8.05
C CYS A 354 2.79 6.28 -8.78
N GLY A 355 2.12 7.37 -9.16
CA GLY A 355 2.76 8.57 -9.71
C GLY A 355 3.12 8.51 -11.20
N GLU A 356 2.88 7.39 -11.89
CA GLU A 356 3.27 7.24 -13.29
C GLU A 356 2.31 7.90 -14.28
N ILE A 357 1.11 8.30 -13.86
CA ILE A 357 0.13 8.90 -14.77
C ILE A 357 -0.41 10.21 -14.20
N PRO A 358 0.10 11.36 -14.66
CA PRO A 358 -0.54 12.66 -14.43
C PRO A 358 -1.87 12.73 -15.17
N LEU A 359 -2.94 13.07 -14.46
CA LEU A 359 -4.31 13.06 -14.98
C LEU A 359 -5.04 14.37 -14.64
N CYS A 360 -6.01 14.72 -15.49
CA CYS A 360 -7.03 15.72 -15.17
C CYS A 360 -8.20 15.10 -14.39
N THR A 361 -9.11 15.92 -13.89
CA THR A 361 -10.29 15.44 -13.16
C THR A 361 -11.18 14.57 -14.05
N TYR A 362 -11.63 13.43 -13.50
CA TYR A 362 -12.41 12.37 -14.15
C TYR A 362 -11.70 11.60 -15.25
N ASP A 363 -10.42 11.85 -15.47
CA ASP A 363 -9.64 11.05 -16.41
C ASP A 363 -9.15 9.75 -15.78
N SER A 364 -8.83 8.78 -16.63
CA SER A 364 -8.48 7.43 -16.21
C SER A 364 -7.49 6.78 -17.15
N CYS A 365 -6.79 5.76 -16.65
CA CYS A 365 -5.83 5.04 -17.46
C CYS A 365 -5.97 3.53 -17.32
N ARG A 366 -5.78 2.84 -18.44
CA ARG A 366 -5.67 1.39 -18.59
C ARG A 366 -4.22 1.06 -18.88
N LEU A 367 -3.72 -0.04 -18.34
CA LEU A 367 -2.31 -0.37 -18.37
C LEU A 367 -2.04 -1.68 -19.14
N LEU A 368 -0.98 -1.64 -19.95
CA LEU A 368 -0.43 -2.76 -20.68
C LEU A 368 1.10 -2.61 -20.72
N ALA A 369 1.85 -3.70 -20.60
CA ALA A 369 3.30 -3.70 -20.71
C ALA A 369 3.79 -4.64 -21.79
N ILE A 370 4.86 -4.24 -22.45
CA ILE A 370 5.67 -5.10 -23.32
C ILE A 370 6.84 -5.66 -22.50
N ASN A 371 7.12 -6.96 -22.64
CA ASN A 371 8.18 -7.64 -21.90
C ASN A 371 9.49 -7.58 -22.69
N LEU A 372 10.35 -6.62 -22.37
CA LEU A 372 11.57 -6.35 -23.13
C LEU A 372 12.54 -7.51 -23.20
N TYR A 373 12.61 -8.36 -22.16
CA TYR A 373 13.47 -9.55 -22.18
C TYR A 373 13.15 -10.50 -23.33
N SER A 374 11.90 -10.58 -23.77
CA SER A 374 11.45 -11.51 -24.80
C SER A 374 11.88 -11.13 -26.21
N TYR A 375 12.50 -9.96 -26.39
CA TYR A 375 13.07 -9.50 -27.65
C TYR A 375 14.59 -9.67 -27.68
N VAL A 376 15.20 -10.31 -26.70
CA VAL A 376 16.63 -10.64 -26.74
C VAL A 376 16.80 -12.01 -27.37
N ASP A 377 17.37 -12.05 -28.57
CA ASP A 377 17.81 -13.30 -29.20
C ASP A 377 19.08 -13.83 -28.55
N LYS A 378 19.20 -15.14 -28.37
CA LYS A 378 20.36 -15.82 -27.73
C LYS A 378 20.80 -15.17 -26.43
N PRO A 379 19.90 -14.96 -25.44
CA PRO A 379 20.19 -14.24 -24.22
C PRO A 379 21.41 -14.82 -23.48
N PHE A 380 22.22 -13.97 -22.87
CA PHE A 380 23.43 -14.32 -22.11
C PHE A 380 24.55 -14.96 -22.89
N THR A 381 24.50 -15.00 -24.21
CA THR A 381 25.58 -15.48 -25.07
C THR A 381 26.41 -14.31 -25.63
N LYS A 382 27.47 -14.60 -26.37
CA LYS A 382 28.26 -13.56 -27.06
C LYS A 382 27.53 -12.95 -28.27
N ASP A 383 26.57 -13.70 -28.79
CA ASP A 383 25.77 -13.34 -29.96
C ASP A 383 24.39 -12.79 -29.55
N ALA A 384 24.24 -12.37 -28.30
CA ALA A 384 23.01 -11.77 -27.80
C ALA A 384 22.70 -10.46 -28.55
N SER A 385 21.51 -10.33 -29.08
CA SER A 385 21.06 -9.14 -29.80
C SER A 385 19.58 -8.83 -29.53
N PHE A 386 19.20 -7.56 -29.66
CA PHE A 386 17.82 -7.14 -29.50
C PHE A 386 17.12 -7.20 -30.88
N ASP A 387 16.03 -7.93 -30.99
CA ASP A 387 15.21 -8.04 -32.18
C ASP A 387 14.30 -6.82 -32.34
N SER A 388 14.84 -5.80 -32.97
CA SER A 388 14.13 -4.52 -33.17
C SER A 388 12.95 -4.64 -34.13
N GLU A 389 13.01 -5.54 -35.13
CA GLU A 389 11.92 -5.70 -36.11
C GLU A 389 10.68 -6.33 -35.45
N LEU A 390 10.88 -7.42 -34.69
CA LEU A 390 9.81 -8.04 -33.91
C LEU A 390 9.27 -7.08 -32.85
N PHE A 391 10.14 -6.29 -32.20
CA PHE A 391 9.75 -5.32 -31.21
C PHE A 391 8.83 -4.25 -31.81
N ILE A 392 9.20 -3.67 -32.94
CA ILE A 392 8.42 -2.65 -33.66
C ILE A 392 7.03 -3.20 -34.05
N ASP A 393 6.97 -4.38 -34.65
CA ASP A 393 5.70 -5.03 -35.01
C ASP A 393 4.79 -5.19 -33.79
N HIS A 394 5.35 -5.68 -32.67
CA HIS A 394 4.59 -5.85 -31.43
C HIS A 394 4.22 -4.53 -30.75
N VAL A 395 5.00 -3.46 -30.89
CA VAL A 395 4.64 -2.12 -30.40
C VAL A 395 3.40 -1.61 -31.14
N HIS A 396 3.34 -1.77 -32.46
CA HIS A 396 2.16 -1.38 -33.24
C HIS A 396 0.91 -2.14 -32.78
N LYS A 397 1.01 -3.46 -32.62
CA LYS A 397 -0.09 -4.30 -32.17
C LYS A 397 -0.50 -4.00 -30.73
N ALA A 398 0.46 -3.78 -29.84
CA ALA A 398 0.18 -3.45 -28.44
C ALA A 398 -0.56 -2.10 -28.28
N GLN A 399 -0.16 -1.08 -29.03
CA GLN A 399 -0.87 0.21 -29.01
C GLN A 399 -2.28 0.09 -29.59
N ARG A 400 -2.47 -0.76 -30.59
CA ARG A 400 -3.78 -1.08 -31.16
C ARG A 400 -4.67 -1.80 -30.13
N MET A 401 -4.15 -2.82 -29.43
CA MET A 401 -4.84 -3.49 -28.32
C MET A 401 -5.20 -2.51 -27.19
N MET A 402 -4.35 -1.54 -26.91
CA MET A 402 -4.65 -0.50 -25.90
C MET A 402 -5.86 0.35 -26.28
N ASP A 403 -6.02 0.71 -27.56
CA ASP A 403 -7.21 1.43 -28.02
C ASP A 403 -8.48 0.55 -27.95
N ASP A 404 -8.35 -0.74 -28.23
CA ASP A 404 -9.45 -1.71 -28.07
C ASP A 404 -9.89 -1.85 -26.63
N ILE A 405 -8.94 -1.81 -25.68
CA ILE A 405 -9.25 -1.84 -24.23
C ILE A 405 -10.05 -0.58 -23.83
N ILE A 406 -9.87 0.57 -24.50
CA ILE A 406 -10.72 1.74 -24.24
C ILE A 406 -12.17 1.47 -24.68
N ASP A 407 -12.38 0.85 -25.83
CA ASP A 407 -13.74 0.51 -26.27
C ASP A 407 -14.39 -0.51 -25.34
N LEU A 408 -13.63 -1.51 -24.88
CA LEU A 408 -14.08 -2.44 -23.84
C LEU A 408 -14.41 -1.73 -22.52
N GLU A 409 -13.63 -0.73 -22.12
CA GLU A 409 -13.92 0.08 -20.94
C GLU A 409 -15.22 0.87 -21.08
N LEU A 410 -15.47 1.46 -22.24
CA LEU A 410 -16.72 2.18 -22.51
C LEU A 410 -17.94 1.24 -22.37
N GLU A 411 -17.82 -0.01 -22.87
CA GLU A 411 -18.86 -1.03 -22.67
C GLU A 411 -19.01 -1.39 -21.16
N LYS A 412 -17.90 -1.49 -20.39
CA LYS A 412 -17.95 -1.73 -18.95
C LYS A 412 -18.59 -0.59 -18.18
N ILE A 413 -18.32 0.66 -18.57
CA ILE A 413 -18.97 1.85 -17.98
C ILE A 413 -20.49 1.81 -18.26
N ASP A 414 -20.91 1.44 -19.46
CA ASP A 414 -22.32 1.27 -19.77
C ASP A 414 -23.01 0.20 -18.91
N ASN A 415 -22.31 -0.90 -18.61
CA ASN A 415 -22.80 -1.91 -17.69
C ASN A 415 -22.86 -1.41 -16.23
N ILE A 416 -21.90 -0.57 -15.80
CA ILE A 416 -21.96 0.11 -14.49
C ILE A 416 -23.18 1.03 -14.43
N LEU A 417 -23.39 1.85 -15.45
CA LEU A 417 -24.56 2.75 -15.51
C LEU A 417 -25.89 1.98 -15.47
N LYS A 418 -26.01 0.87 -16.21
CA LYS A 418 -27.19 -0.02 -16.15
C LYS A 418 -27.38 -0.59 -14.75
N LYS A 419 -26.28 -0.99 -14.07
CA LYS A 419 -26.35 -1.50 -12.69
C LYS A 419 -26.86 -0.43 -11.72
N ILE A 420 -26.36 0.81 -11.81
CA ILE A 420 -26.83 1.94 -10.99
C ILE A 420 -28.33 2.16 -11.17
N GLU A 421 -28.83 2.13 -12.41
CA GLU A 421 -30.27 2.28 -12.67
C GLU A 421 -31.12 1.17 -11.99
N SER A 422 -30.61 -0.04 -11.95
CA SER A 422 -31.28 -1.19 -11.34
C SER A 422 -31.18 -1.27 -9.82
N ASP A 423 -30.36 -0.45 -9.17
CA ASP A 423 -30.20 -0.46 -7.71
C ASP A 423 -31.44 0.11 -7.00
N PRO A 424 -31.79 -0.44 -5.83
CA PRO A 424 -33.01 -0.03 -5.10
C PRO A 424 -32.87 1.31 -4.36
N GLU A 425 -31.72 1.99 -4.50
CA GLU A 425 -31.43 3.27 -3.86
C GLU A 425 -32.28 4.41 -4.39
N SER A 426 -32.40 5.49 -3.60
CA SER A 426 -33.12 6.69 -3.98
C SER A 426 -32.42 7.44 -5.11
N GLU A 427 -33.16 8.14 -5.96
CA GLU A 427 -32.66 8.87 -7.11
C GLU A 427 -31.52 9.87 -6.77
N PRO A 428 -31.56 10.63 -5.65
CA PRO A 428 -30.44 11.51 -5.27
C PRO A 428 -29.12 10.79 -5.02
N LEU A 429 -29.15 9.55 -4.53
CA LEU A 429 -27.95 8.72 -4.33
C LEU A 429 -27.43 8.18 -5.66
N LYS A 430 -28.33 7.61 -6.48
CA LYS A 430 -27.98 7.12 -7.82
C LYS A 430 -27.39 8.21 -8.70
N ALA A 431 -27.93 9.43 -8.64
CA ALA A 431 -27.48 10.54 -9.46
C ALA A 431 -26.01 10.90 -9.25
N ARG A 432 -25.48 10.75 -8.04
CA ARG A 432 -24.06 11.04 -7.74
C ARG A 432 -23.14 10.03 -8.41
N GLU A 433 -23.37 8.73 -8.22
CA GLU A 433 -22.58 7.69 -8.87
C GLU A 433 -22.74 7.74 -10.40
N ARG A 434 -23.98 7.95 -10.90
CA ARG A 434 -24.24 8.12 -12.34
C ARG A 434 -23.44 9.27 -12.94
N ASN A 435 -23.46 10.45 -12.33
CA ASN A 435 -22.73 11.62 -12.84
C ASN A 435 -21.22 11.38 -12.84
N LEU A 436 -20.67 10.74 -11.82
CA LEU A 436 -19.26 10.33 -11.78
C LEU A 436 -18.90 9.49 -13.01
N TRP A 437 -19.66 8.43 -13.29
CA TRP A 437 -19.36 7.53 -14.42
C TRP A 437 -19.64 8.16 -15.78
N LEU A 438 -20.59 9.07 -15.89
CA LEU A 438 -20.82 9.85 -17.12
C LEU A 438 -19.65 10.79 -17.42
N ASN A 439 -19.11 11.48 -16.41
CA ASN A 439 -17.94 12.34 -16.57
C ASN A 439 -16.69 11.52 -16.98
N ILE A 440 -16.48 10.36 -16.36
CA ILE A 440 -15.38 9.45 -16.71
C ILE A 440 -15.55 8.94 -18.16
N LYS A 441 -16.77 8.54 -18.53
CA LYS A 441 -17.09 8.11 -19.90
C LYS A 441 -16.77 9.19 -20.92
N GLN A 442 -17.18 10.44 -20.65
CA GLN A 442 -16.91 11.57 -21.51
C GLN A 442 -15.40 11.80 -21.69
N LYS A 443 -14.61 11.80 -20.59
CA LYS A 443 -13.15 11.97 -20.65
C LYS A 443 -12.49 10.83 -21.43
N ALA A 444 -12.91 9.58 -21.20
CA ALA A 444 -12.40 8.43 -21.92
C ALA A 444 -12.70 8.51 -23.44
N MET A 445 -13.86 9.01 -23.83
CA MET A 445 -14.24 9.21 -25.24
C MET A 445 -13.48 10.37 -25.88
N GLU A 446 -13.34 11.51 -25.19
CA GLU A 446 -12.70 12.71 -25.72
C GLU A 446 -11.19 12.59 -25.92
N GLY A 447 -10.51 11.96 -24.95
CA GLY A 447 -9.04 11.85 -24.95
C GLY A 447 -8.51 10.50 -25.44
N ARG A 448 -9.25 9.41 -25.23
CA ARG A 448 -8.80 8.03 -25.54
C ARG A 448 -7.39 7.76 -25.03
N ARG A 449 -7.13 8.11 -23.77
CA ARG A 449 -5.81 7.96 -23.13
C ARG A 449 -5.45 6.50 -22.95
N THR A 450 -4.21 6.12 -23.29
CA THR A 450 -3.64 4.80 -23.04
C THR A 450 -2.51 4.88 -22.02
N GLY A 451 -2.15 3.74 -21.42
CA GLY A 451 -1.03 3.58 -20.49
C GLY A 451 -0.17 2.42 -20.92
N PHE A 452 0.42 2.54 -22.09
CA PHE A 452 1.31 1.55 -22.66
C PHE A 452 2.73 1.74 -22.11
N GLY A 453 3.35 0.67 -21.63
CA GLY A 453 4.68 0.71 -21.02
C GLY A 453 5.48 -0.56 -21.22
N ILE A 454 6.49 -0.73 -20.35
CA ILE A 454 7.41 -1.86 -20.42
C ILE A 454 7.50 -2.60 -19.09
N THR A 455 8.05 -3.81 -19.14
CA THR A 455 8.57 -4.56 -18.00
C THR A 455 9.86 -5.27 -18.41
N ALA A 456 10.64 -5.78 -17.44
CA ALA A 456 11.85 -6.56 -17.68
C ALA A 456 13.06 -5.78 -18.24
N GLU A 457 13.15 -4.46 -18.01
CA GLU A 457 14.31 -3.66 -18.45
C GLU A 457 15.62 -4.20 -17.88
N GLY A 458 15.66 -4.49 -16.58
CA GLY A 458 16.87 -5.01 -15.92
C GLY A 458 17.32 -6.35 -16.48
N ASP A 459 16.37 -7.23 -16.80
CA ASP A 459 16.68 -8.54 -17.39
C ASP A 459 17.06 -8.45 -18.87
N MET A 460 16.47 -7.55 -19.63
CA MET A 460 16.87 -7.28 -21.01
C MET A 460 18.33 -6.85 -21.07
N LEU A 461 18.72 -5.87 -20.25
CA LEU A 461 20.10 -5.39 -20.19
C LEU A 461 21.08 -6.48 -19.77
N ALA A 462 20.72 -7.26 -18.74
CA ALA A 462 21.53 -8.39 -18.30
C ALA A 462 21.69 -9.46 -19.39
N ALA A 463 20.60 -9.79 -20.11
CA ALA A 463 20.61 -10.76 -21.19
C ALA A 463 21.51 -10.35 -22.37
N LEU A 464 21.61 -9.05 -22.64
CA LEU A 464 22.52 -8.44 -23.61
C LEU A 464 23.98 -8.32 -23.09
N GLY A 465 24.25 -8.76 -21.86
CA GLY A 465 25.57 -8.64 -21.24
C GLY A 465 25.91 -7.22 -20.77
N THR A 466 24.94 -6.32 -20.71
CA THR A 466 25.11 -4.92 -20.32
C THR A 466 24.72 -4.73 -18.86
N ARG A 467 25.61 -4.14 -18.05
CA ARG A 467 25.36 -3.93 -16.64
C ARG A 467 24.41 -2.75 -16.45
N TYR A 468 23.31 -2.96 -15.73
CA TYR A 468 22.35 -1.91 -15.37
C TYR A 468 23.03 -0.70 -14.72
N GLY A 469 22.67 0.51 -15.13
CA GLY A 469 23.25 1.76 -14.63
C GLY A 469 24.61 2.15 -15.23
N SER A 470 25.18 1.38 -16.16
CA SER A 470 26.33 1.84 -16.96
C SER A 470 25.89 2.80 -18.07
N ASP A 471 26.81 3.63 -18.57
CA ASP A 471 26.52 4.56 -19.67
C ASP A 471 25.96 3.82 -20.90
N ALA A 472 26.55 2.67 -21.25
CA ALA A 472 26.07 1.83 -22.34
C ALA A 472 24.62 1.32 -22.10
N ALA A 473 24.26 1.01 -20.85
CA ALA A 473 22.92 0.61 -20.50
C ALA A 473 21.93 1.79 -20.63
N ILE A 474 22.35 2.98 -20.20
CA ILE A 474 21.54 4.20 -20.31
C ILE A 474 21.26 4.52 -21.78
N ASP A 475 22.32 4.53 -22.60
CA ASP A 475 22.23 4.83 -24.04
C ASP A 475 21.31 3.83 -24.75
N PHE A 476 21.49 2.53 -24.50
CA PHE A 476 20.66 1.49 -25.08
C PHE A 476 19.19 1.58 -24.64
N SER A 477 18.95 1.82 -23.34
CA SER A 477 17.59 2.04 -22.84
C SER A 477 16.91 3.23 -23.49
N VAL A 478 17.64 4.33 -23.72
CA VAL A 478 17.13 5.50 -24.46
C VAL A 478 16.77 5.13 -25.90
N GLU A 479 17.57 4.34 -26.58
CA GLU A 479 17.27 3.87 -27.95
C GLU A 479 16.00 3.02 -27.99
N VAL A 480 15.85 2.08 -27.08
CA VAL A 480 14.65 1.22 -26.98
C VAL A 480 13.40 2.06 -26.71
N HIS A 481 13.46 3.00 -25.76
CA HIS A 481 12.31 3.85 -25.42
C HIS A 481 12.00 4.88 -26.49
N LYS A 482 13.00 5.40 -27.21
CA LYS A 482 12.81 6.24 -28.39
C LYS A 482 12.07 5.48 -29.50
N MET A 483 12.50 4.24 -29.77
CA MET A 483 11.85 3.34 -30.73
C MET A 483 10.41 3.05 -30.32
N LEU A 484 10.19 2.68 -29.05
CA LEU A 484 8.85 2.48 -28.48
C LEU A 484 7.95 3.69 -28.73
N THR A 485 8.45 4.89 -28.46
CA THR A 485 7.69 6.14 -28.59
C THR A 485 7.32 6.42 -30.02
N ILE A 486 8.30 6.40 -30.91
CA ILE A 486 8.08 6.69 -32.33
C ILE A 486 7.05 5.71 -32.91
N GLU A 487 7.19 4.42 -32.60
CA GLU A 487 6.34 3.40 -33.20
C GLU A 487 4.96 3.30 -32.55
N ALA A 488 4.83 3.57 -31.26
CA ALA A 488 3.51 3.71 -30.62
C ALA A 488 2.73 4.93 -31.18
N TYR A 489 3.40 6.07 -31.37
CA TYR A 489 2.79 7.24 -32.00
C TYR A 489 2.45 6.97 -33.47
N ARG A 490 3.30 6.27 -34.24
CA ARG A 490 3.00 5.84 -35.61
C ARG A 490 1.74 4.96 -35.66
N SER A 491 1.64 3.98 -34.77
CA SER A 491 0.44 3.15 -34.65
C SER A 491 -0.81 3.97 -34.32
N SER A 492 -0.70 4.95 -33.40
CA SER A 492 -1.81 5.85 -33.08
C SER A 492 -2.24 6.75 -34.24
N VAL A 493 -1.30 7.20 -35.10
CA VAL A 493 -1.59 7.94 -36.35
C VAL A 493 -2.25 7.02 -37.38
N THR A 494 -1.77 5.79 -37.53
CA THR A 494 -2.41 4.80 -38.43
C THR A 494 -3.84 4.53 -37.99
N MET A 495 -4.07 4.33 -36.67
CA MET A 495 -5.41 4.15 -36.13
C MET A 495 -6.29 5.41 -36.31
N ALA A 496 -5.73 6.63 -36.30
CA ALA A 496 -6.52 7.82 -36.58
C ALA A 496 -7.07 7.79 -38.00
N THR A 497 -6.33 7.28 -38.96
CA THR A 497 -6.79 7.10 -40.34
C THR A 497 -7.87 6.01 -40.47
N GLU A 498 -7.74 4.92 -39.67
CA GLU A 498 -8.67 3.79 -39.72
C GLU A 498 -9.93 4.00 -38.89
N ARG A 499 -9.78 4.66 -37.69
CA ARG A 499 -10.79 4.71 -36.62
C ARG A 499 -11.20 6.15 -36.26
N GLY A 500 -10.58 7.16 -36.88
CA GLY A 500 -10.72 8.57 -36.53
C GLY A 500 -9.77 9.02 -35.43
N ALA A 501 -9.32 10.24 -35.45
CA ALA A 501 -8.53 10.88 -34.41
C ALA A 501 -9.35 11.02 -33.12
N PHE A 502 -8.68 11.23 -31.97
CA PHE A 502 -9.41 11.56 -30.75
C PHE A 502 -10.18 12.92 -30.96
N PRO A 503 -11.43 13.02 -30.43
CA PRO A 503 -12.39 14.05 -30.88
C PRO A 503 -11.93 15.51 -30.75
N ILE A 504 -11.07 15.80 -29.77
CA ILE A 504 -10.59 17.16 -29.48
C ILE A 504 -9.21 17.47 -30.08
N TYR A 505 -8.67 16.57 -30.94
CA TYR A 505 -7.35 16.74 -31.51
C TYR A 505 -7.22 18.06 -32.29
N ASP A 506 -6.15 18.80 -32.01
CA ASP A 506 -5.79 20.03 -32.69
C ASP A 506 -4.26 20.19 -32.71
N ALA A 507 -3.65 20.05 -33.85
CA ALA A 507 -2.19 20.13 -34.04
C ALA A 507 -1.61 21.53 -33.66
N GLU A 508 -2.38 22.61 -33.82
CA GLU A 508 -1.93 23.97 -33.49
C GLU A 508 -1.75 24.16 -31.98
N ARG A 509 -2.56 23.46 -31.14
CA ARG A 509 -2.42 23.47 -29.70
C ARG A 509 -1.12 22.83 -29.23
N GLU A 510 -0.66 21.81 -29.93
CA GLU A 510 0.50 21.00 -29.56
C GLU A 510 1.83 21.50 -30.11
N LYS A 511 1.82 22.42 -31.04
CA LYS A 511 3.00 22.86 -31.82
C LYS A 511 4.20 23.32 -30.98
N ASN A 512 3.98 23.79 -29.77
CA ASN A 512 5.01 24.30 -28.87
C ASN A 512 5.27 23.32 -27.66
N ASN A 513 4.63 22.18 -27.62
CA ASN A 513 4.85 21.22 -26.56
C ASN A 513 6.23 20.56 -26.69
N PRO A 514 7.09 20.56 -25.65
CA PRO A 514 8.46 20.06 -25.76
C PRO A 514 8.55 18.57 -26.12
N PHE A 515 7.60 17.74 -25.68
CA PHE A 515 7.56 16.33 -26.05
C PHE A 515 7.26 16.16 -27.56
N ILE A 516 6.29 16.89 -28.07
CA ILE A 516 5.93 16.87 -29.51
C ILE A 516 7.06 17.44 -30.37
N LEU A 517 7.76 18.50 -29.92
CA LEU A 517 8.92 19.04 -30.62
C LEU A 517 10.06 18.02 -30.69
N ARG A 518 10.31 17.27 -29.61
CA ARG A 518 11.30 16.17 -29.56
C ARG A 518 10.92 15.03 -30.53
N LEU A 519 9.63 14.68 -30.57
CA LEU A 519 9.13 13.69 -31.53
C LEU A 519 9.31 14.16 -32.98
N LYS A 520 9.02 15.43 -33.25
CA LYS A 520 9.23 16.07 -34.57
C LYS A 520 10.70 16.02 -35.02
N GLU A 521 11.63 16.29 -34.07
CA GLU A 521 13.06 16.23 -34.36
C GLU A 521 13.51 14.79 -34.67
N ALA A 522 13.02 13.82 -33.90
CA ALA A 522 13.42 12.42 -34.02
C ALA A 522 12.77 11.70 -35.22
N ALA A 523 11.56 12.09 -35.63
CA ALA A 523 10.79 11.44 -36.67
C ALA A 523 9.91 12.50 -37.43
N PRO A 524 10.52 13.32 -38.30
CA PRO A 524 9.83 14.43 -39.01
C PRO A 524 8.65 13.96 -39.87
N GLU A 525 8.78 12.78 -40.49
CA GLU A 525 7.72 12.19 -41.32
C GLU A 525 6.50 11.84 -40.48
N LEU A 526 6.70 11.13 -39.34
CA LEU A 526 5.63 10.83 -38.41
C LEU A 526 4.91 12.11 -37.94
N PHE A 527 5.67 13.16 -37.60
CA PHE A 527 5.08 14.42 -37.20
C PHE A 527 4.18 15.02 -38.29
N ASN A 528 4.63 15.00 -39.55
CA ASN A 528 3.85 15.48 -40.67
C ASN A 528 2.56 14.67 -40.90
N ASP A 529 2.64 13.36 -40.78
CA ASP A 529 1.49 12.47 -40.85
C ASP A 529 0.51 12.73 -39.70
N MET A 530 1.03 12.95 -38.46
CA MET A 530 0.23 13.29 -37.29
C MET A 530 -0.50 14.64 -37.46
N VAL A 531 0.16 15.67 -38.03
CA VAL A 531 -0.49 16.96 -38.30
C VAL A 531 -1.60 16.80 -39.34
N LYS A 532 -1.41 15.94 -40.35
CA LYS A 532 -2.36 15.73 -41.45
C LYS A 532 -3.54 14.83 -41.04
N ALA A 533 -3.29 13.72 -40.38
CA ALA A 533 -4.30 12.68 -40.06
C ALA A 533 -4.83 12.76 -38.63
N GLY A 534 -4.14 13.46 -37.76
CA GLY A 534 -4.33 13.36 -36.32
C GLY A 534 -3.70 12.08 -35.71
N ARG A 535 -3.99 11.82 -34.45
CA ARG A 535 -3.71 10.55 -33.79
C ARG A 535 -4.91 10.08 -32.96
N ARG A 536 -4.97 8.78 -32.69
CA ARG A 536 -6.13 8.15 -32.05
C ARG A 536 -6.22 8.45 -30.54
N ASN A 537 -5.10 8.71 -29.87
CA ASN A 537 -4.98 8.79 -28.43
C ASN A 537 -4.29 10.10 -28.00
N ILE A 538 -4.78 10.78 -26.97
CA ILE A 538 -4.25 12.07 -26.47
C ILE A 538 -2.86 11.93 -25.85
N ALA A 539 -2.60 10.83 -25.15
CA ALA A 539 -1.31 10.45 -24.57
C ALA A 539 -1.23 8.92 -24.50
N LEU A 540 -0.03 8.36 -24.62
CA LEU A 540 0.16 6.95 -24.95
C LEU A 540 0.94 6.18 -23.87
N LEU A 541 2.12 6.68 -23.46
CA LEU A 541 3.15 5.89 -22.82
C LEU A 541 3.33 6.20 -21.34
N THR A 542 3.48 5.16 -20.54
CA THR A 542 3.78 5.26 -19.11
C THR A 542 4.59 4.07 -18.66
N ILE A 543 5.44 4.24 -17.64
CA ILE A 543 6.11 3.08 -17.01
C ILE A 543 5.53 2.88 -15.62
N ALA A 544 4.65 1.88 -15.55
CA ALA A 544 4.01 1.45 -14.30
C ALA A 544 4.95 0.54 -13.46
N PRO A 545 4.68 0.34 -12.16
CA PRO A 545 5.53 -0.52 -11.32
C PRO A 545 5.58 -1.98 -11.74
N THR A 546 4.59 -2.50 -12.46
CA THR A 546 4.47 -3.88 -12.95
C THR A 546 4.72 -5.00 -11.91
N GLY A 547 4.52 -4.74 -10.61
CA GLY A 547 4.91 -5.67 -9.54
C GLY A 547 4.32 -7.08 -9.64
N SER A 548 2.99 -7.24 -9.87
CA SER A 548 2.41 -8.57 -10.09
C SER A 548 2.65 -9.13 -11.49
N VAL A 549 2.83 -8.26 -12.49
CA VAL A 549 3.16 -8.66 -13.86
C VAL A 549 4.53 -9.31 -13.92
N SER A 550 5.53 -8.71 -13.28
CA SER A 550 6.89 -9.25 -13.24
C SER A 550 6.98 -10.60 -12.53
N ILE A 551 6.14 -10.84 -11.51
CA ILE A 551 6.01 -12.17 -10.89
C ILE A 551 5.50 -13.18 -11.91
N LEU A 552 4.44 -12.84 -12.67
CA LEU A 552 3.85 -13.75 -13.66
C LEU A 552 4.76 -14.00 -14.88
N SER A 553 5.47 -12.98 -15.34
CA SER A 553 6.46 -13.11 -16.43
C SER A 553 7.82 -13.63 -15.95
N GLN A 554 8.02 -13.75 -14.63
CA GLN A 554 9.25 -14.19 -14.00
C GLN A 554 10.47 -13.35 -14.43
N THR A 555 10.29 -12.02 -14.39
CA THR A 555 11.26 -11.00 -14.82
C THR A 555 11.39 -9.86 -13.82
N THR A 556 12.30 -8.91 -14.08
CA THR A 556 12.38 -7.64 -13.35
C THR A 556 11.17 -6.75 -13.63
N SER A 557 10.86 -5.82 -12.73
CA SER A 557 9.68 -4.93 -12.80
C SER A 557 10.00 -3.63 -13.52
N GLY A 558 9.18 -3.21 -14.49
CA GLY A 558 9.29 -1.91 -15.15
C GLY A 558 10.73 -1.55 -15.52
N LEU A 559 11.15 -0.34 -15.15
CA LEU A 559 12.52 0.18 -15.34
C LEU A 559 13.48 -0.24 -14.21
N GLU A 560 13.07 -1.11 -13.29
CA GLU A 560 13.86 -1.46 -12.11
C GLU A 560 14.96 -2.49 -12.40
N PRO A 561 16.10 -2.42 -11.70
CA PRO A 561 17.07 -3.52 -11.71
C PRO A 561 16.49 -4.75 -10.99
N VAL A 562 17.21 -5.87 -11.05
CA VAL A 562 16.84 -7.03 -10.24
C VAL A 562 16.87 -6.68 -8.74
N PHE A 563 15.86 -7.08 -8.00
CA PHE A 563 15.79 -6.78 -6.57
C PHE A 563 16.92 -7.50 -5.81
N ALA A 564 17.00 -8.81 -5.98
CA ALA A 564 18.08 -9.65 -5.46
C ALA A 564 18.29 -10.82 -6.43
N VAL A 565 19.55 -11.19 -6.67
CA VAL A 565 19.88 -12.32 -7.54
C VAL A 565 19.55 -13.63 -6.85
N THR A 566 19.67 -13.67 -5.52
CA THR A 566 19.47 -14.86 -4.69
C THR A 566 18.84 -14.47 -3.35
N TYR A 567 18.06 -15.38 -2.79
CA TYR A 567 17.55 -15.32 -1.43
C TYR A 567 17.50 -16.72 -0.83
N LYS A 568 17.60 -16.83 0.49
CA LYS A 568 17.59 -18.12 1.20
C LYS A 568 16.18 -18.57 1.49
N ARG A 569 15.94 -19.87 1.31
CA ARG A 569 14.69 -20.53 1.67
C ARG A 569 14.97 -21.71 2.59
N ARG A 570 14.08 -21.94 3.55
CA ARG A 570 14.19 -23.05 4.52
C ARG A 570 13.05 -24.01 4.28
N ARG A 571 13.35 -25.33 4.26
CA ARG A 571 12.33 -26.36 4.31
C ARG A 571 12.61 -27.34 5.45
N LYS A 572 11.56 -27.80 6.10
CA LYS A 572 11.67 -28.86 7.11
C LYS A 572 11.95 -30.19 6.39
N VAL A 573 12.94 -30.91 6.85
CA VAL A 573 13.32 -32.21 6.27
C VAL A 573 12.51 -33.32 6.92
N ASN A 574 11.79 -34.11 6.12
CA ASN A 574 11.09 -35.27 6.64
C ASN A 574 12.07 -36.45 6.85
N PRO A 575 11.91 -37.30 7.88
CA PRO A 575 12.79 -38.42 8.13
C PRO A 575 12.92 -39.42 6.97
N SER A 576 11.97 -39.42 6.03
CA SER A 576 11.98 -40.27 4.83
C SER A 576 12.73 -39.65 3.65
N ASP A 577 13.13 -38.39 3.71
CA ASP A 577 13.82 -37.68 2.63
C ASP A 577 15.32 -37.93 2.71
N LYS A 578 15.77 -39.03 2.07
CA LYS A 578 17.17 -39.46 2.08
C LYS A 578 18.12 -38.59 1.26
N GLN A 579 17.58 -37.66 0.44
CA GLN A 579 18.37 -36.79 -0.45
C GLN A 579 18.51 -35.37 0.13
N ALA A 580 17.77 -35.05 1.18
CA ALA A 580 17.84 -33.72 1.80
C ALA A 580 19.12 -33.57 2.63
N ARG A 581 19.81 -32.44 2.42
CA ARG A 581 20.94 -32.03 3.25
C ARG A 581 20.46 -31.33 4.50
N ILE A 582 20.67 -31.91 5.66
CA ILE A 582 20.40 -31.24 6.92
C ILE A 582 21.43 -30.13 7.11
N THR A 583 20.99 -28.87 7.05
CA THR A 583 21.83 -27.69 7.26
C THR A 583 21.87 -27.27 8.71
N PHE A 584 20.77 -27.43 9.44
CA PHE A 584 20.75 -27.27 10.89
C PHE A 584 19.59 -28.07 11.49
N THR A 585 19.66 -28.31 12.78
CA THR A 585 18.59 -28.89 13.60
C THR A 585 18.16 -27.82 14.58
N ASP A 586 16.86 -27.53 14.63
CA ASP A 586 16.34 -26.54 15.58
C ASP A 586 16.30 -27.09 17.03
N GLU A 587 15.98 -26.19 17.98
CA GLU A 587 15.98 -26.53 19.41
C GLU A 587 14.96 -27.59 19.80
N ILE A 588 13.93 -27.84 18.97
CA ILE A 588 12.93 -28.88 19.20
C ILE A 588 13.28 -30.21 18.51
N GLY A 589 14.45 -30.29 17.87
CA GLY A 589 14.95 -31.49 17.21
C GLY A 589 14.49 -31.67 15.77
N ASP A 590 13.81 -30.71 15.16
CA ASP A 590 13.43 -30.73 13.76
C ASP A 590 14.63 -30.40 12.86
N THR A 591 14.78 -31.15 11.80
CA THR A 591 15.86 -30.97 10.83
C THR A 591 15.40 -30.12 9.65
N TRP A 592 16.26 -29.18 9.24
CA TRP A 592 15.99 -28.21 8.18
C TRP A 592 17.05 -28.25 7.11
N GLU A 593 16.63 -28.08 5.87
CA GLU A 593 17.49 -27.78 4.76
C GLU A 593 17.31 -26.32 4.35
N GLU A 594 18.42 -25.56 4.32
CA GLU A 594 18.49 -24.21 3.81
C GLU A 594 19.15 -24.26 2.42
N TYR A 595 18.52 -23.63 1.45
CA TYR A 595 19.02 -23.58 0.07
C TYR A 595 18.76 -22.20 -0.53
N ASN A 596 19.56 -21.84 -1.54
CA ASN A 596 19.42 -20.60 -2.26
C ASN A 596 18.34 -20.75 -3.34
N VAL A 597 17.48 -19.74 -3.46
CA VAL A 597 16.52 -19.59 -4.54
C VAL A 597 16.97 -18.42 -5.38
N PHE A 598 16.91 -18.57 -6.69
CA PHE A 598 17.46 -17.60 -7.62
C PHE A 598 16.38 -16.83 -8.36
N HIS A 599 16.70 -15.61 -8.78
CA HIS A 599 15.94 -14.89 -9.78
C HIS A 599 15.86 -15.71 -11.07
N HIS A 600 14.70 -15.81 -11.69
CA HIS A 600 14.46 -16.75 -12.80
C HIS A 600 15.43 -16.54 -13.99
N LYS A 601 15.71 -15.31 -14.37
CA LYS A 601 16.64 -15.04 -15.48
C LYS A 601 18.10 -15.27 -15.11
N PHE A 602 18.44 -15.23 -13.82
CA PHE A 602 19.75 -15.70 -13.36
C PHE A 602 19.90 -17.23 -13.47
N VAL A 603 18.80 -17.99 -13.25
CA VAL A 603 18.79 -19.43 -13.55
C VAL A 603 19.07 -19.66 -15.03
N THR A 604 18.42 -18.95 -15.93
CA THR A 604 18.69 -19.04 -17.38
C THR A 604 20.14 -18.70 -17.71
N TRP A 605 20.74 -17.72 -17.02
CA TRP A 605 22.16 -17.40 -17.17
C TRP A 605 23.05 -18.56 -16.70
N LEU A 606 22.78 -19.16 -15.53
CA LEU A 606 23.53 -20.32 -15.00
C LEU A 606 23.51 -21.48 -16.02
N GLU A 607 22.33 -21.84 -16.51
CA GLU A 607 22.14 -22.89 -17.52
C GLU A 607 22.91 -22.60 -18.81
N THR A 608 22.86 -21.35 -19.31
CA THR A 608 23.58 -20.90 -20.51
C THR A 608 25.10 -21.01 -20.34
N LYS A 609 25.61 -20.86 -19.10
CA LYS A 609 27.04 -20.99 -18.76
C LYS A 609 27.44 -22.43 -18.41
N GLY A 610 26.48 -23.38 -18.41
CA GLY A 610 26.74 -24.79 -18.12
C GLY A 610 26.85 -25.12 -16.64
N TYR A 611 26.35 -24.29 -15.76
CA TYR A 611 26.26 -24.59 -14.32
C TYR A 611 25.09 -25.50 -14.04
N ASP A 612 25.28 -26.46 -13.11
CA ASP A 612 24.18 -27.20 -12.51
C ASP A 612 23.50 -26.34 -11.46
N VAL A 613 22.22 -25.96 -11.70
CA VAL A 613 21.47 -25.07 -10.85
C VAL A 613 21.25 -25.65 -9.45
N ASP A 614 21.05 -26.97 -9.36
CA ASP A 614 20.86 -27.66 -8.08
C ASP A 614 22.15 -27.68 -7.26
N GLU A 615 23.29 -27.84 -7.91
CA GLU A 615 24.60 -27.74 -7.26
C GLU A 615 24.86 -26.31 -6.74
N VAL A 616 24.63 -25.30 -7.59
CA VAL A 616 24.80 -23.88 -7.23
C VAL A 616 23.86 -23.48 -6.08
N SER A 617 22.64 -24.03 -6.06
CA SER A 617 21.67 -23.73 -5.00
C SER A 617 22.14 -24.15 -3.60
N ARG A 618 23.04 -25.14 -3.53
CA ARG A 618 23.58 -25.74 -2.30
C ARG A 618 24.94 -25.17 -1.89
N MET A 619 25.51 -24.28 -2.71
CA MET A 619 26.80 -23.65 -2.45
C MET A 619 26.74 -22.69 -1.24
N ASP A 620 27.88 -22.53 -0.60
CA ASP A 620 28.02 -21.52 0.44
C ASP A 620 27.99 -20.09 -0.13
N GLU A 621 27.84 -19.10 0.74
CA GLU A 621 27.73 -17.70 0.35
C GLU A 621 28.98 -17.18 -0.40
N LYS A 622 30.17 -17.66 -0.06
CA LYS A 622 31.42 -17.23 -0.67
C LYS A 622 31.55 -17.79 -2.08
N GLU A 623 31.24 -19.05 -2.27
CA GLU A 623 31.22 -19.72 -3.58
C GLU A 623 30.20 -19.08 -4.49
N LEU A 624 28.98 -18.87 -3.98
CA LEU A 624 27.90 -18.23 -4.71
C LEU A 624 28.24 -16.78 -5.11
N LYS A 625 28.84 -15.99 -4.21
CA LYS A 625 29.32 -14.64 -4.54
C LYS A 625 30.34 -14.63 -5.68
N ASN A 626 31.18 -15.67 -5.77
CA ASN A 626 32.14 -15.78 -6.87
C ASN A 626 31.47 -16.08 -8.21
N ILE A 627 30.39 -16.85 -8.24
CA ILE A 627 29.56 -17.08 -9.43
C ILE A 627 28.85 -15.80 -9.83
N ILE A 628 28.17 -15.13 -8.88
CA ILE A 628 27.46 -13.88 -9.14
C ILE A 628 28.39 -12.80 -9.72
N LYS A 629 29.65 -12.71 -9.26
CA LYS A 629 30.65 -11.78 -9.80
C LYS A 629 30.91 -11.94 -11.30
N GLN A 630 30.68 -13.12 -11.85
CA GLN A 630 30.86 -13.40 -13.27
C GLN A 630 29.60 -13.11 -14.11
N SER A 631 28.49 -12.82 -13.44
CA SER A 631 27.20 -12.58 -14.09
C SER A 631 27.01 -11.10 -14.42
N PRO A 632 26.15 -10.78 -15.41
CA PRO A 632 25.77 -9.39 -15.70
C PRO A 632 24.98 -8.72 -14.58
N TYR A 633 24.51 -9.49 -13.61
CA TYR A 633 23.80 -8.99 -12.42
C TYR A 633 24.74 -8.47 -11.31
N TYR A 634 26.06 -8.67 -11.45
CA TYR A 634 27.00 -8.18 -10.45
C TYR A 634 27.03 -6.65 -10.38
N LYS A 635 26.80 -6.10 -9.18
CA LYS A 635 26.63 -4.66 -8.93
C LYS A 635 25.51 -4.03 -9.78
N ALA A 636 24.46 -4.82 -10.05
CA ALA A 636 23.28 -4.41 -10.80
C ALA A 636 21.99 -4.80 -10.07
N THR A 637 22.06 -5.04 -8.74
CA THR A 637 20.89 -5.27 -7.90
C THR A 637 20.45 -3.98 -7.23
N THR A 638 19.22 -3.96 -6.77
CA THR A 638 18.63 -2.78 -6.12
C THR A 638 19.50 -2.19 -5.00
N ASN A 639 20.22 -3.03 -4.26
CA ASN A 639 20.99 -2.62 -3.08
C ASN A 639 22.48 -2.28 -3.36
N ASP A 640 22.99 -2.61 -4.53
CA ASP A 640 24.40 -2.43 -4.85
C ASP A 640 24.69 -1.62 -6.15
N ILE A 641 23.63 -1.10 -6.76
CA ILE A 641 23.71 -0.24 -7.93
C ILE A 641 24.18 1.17 -7.55
N ASP A 642 24.74 1.91 -8.49
CA ASP A 642 24.88 3.36 -8.39
C ASP A 642 23.50 4.02 -8.49
N TRP A 643 22.97 4.51 -7.37
CA TRP A 643 21.64 5.12 -7.30
C TRP A 643 21.53 6.43 -8.09
N VAL A 644 22.62 7.20 -8.22
CA VAL A 644 22.67 8.43 -9.02
C VAL A 644 22.62 8.07 -10.50
N ALA A 645 23.35 7.05 -10.94
CA ALA A 645 23.28 6.54 -12.31
C ALA A 645 21.86 6.03 -12.67
N LYS A 646 21.18 5.36 -11.73
CA LYS A 646 19.77 4.98 -11.89
C LYS A 646 18.86 6.19 -12.14
N VAL A 647 19.08 7.30 -11.44
CA VAL A 647 18.32 8.55 -11.63
C VAL A 647 18.64 9.18 -12.99
N HIS A 648 19.88 9.16 -13.44
CA HIS A 648 20.26 9.60 -14.78
C HIS A 648 19.56 8.78 -15.85
N MET A 649 19.51 7.47 -15.71
CA MET A 649 18.77 6.57 -16.61
C MET A 649 17.29 6.92 -16.65
N GLN A 650 16.65 7.09 -15.48
CA GLN A 650 15.25 7.51 -15.43
C GLN A 650 15.01 8.84 -16.12
N GLY A 651 15.83 9.85 -15.89
CA GLY A 651 15.70 11.16 -16.54
C GLY A 651 15.90 11.11 -18.05
N ALA A 652 16.82 10.28 -18.53
CA ALA A 652 17.08 10.08 -19.95
C ALA A 652 15.89 9.39 -20.65
N VAL A 653 15.37 8.31 -20.04
CA VAL A 653 14.19 7.58 -20.52
C VAL A 653 12.91 8.43 -20.42
N GLN A 654 12.77 9.27 -19.38
CA GLN A 654 11.58 10.13 -19.19
C GLN A 654 11.32 11.06 -20.39
N LYS A 655 12.33 11.43 -21.13
CA LYS A 655 12.18 12.24 -22.35
C LYS A 655 11.36 11.53 -23.44
N TRP A 656 11.28 10.20 -23.38
CA TRP A 656 10.56 9.36 -24.34
C TRP A 656 9.28 8.73 -23.73
N VAL A 657 8.82 9.23 -22.60
CA VAL A 657 7.57 8.82 -21.95
C VAL A 657 6.70 10.06 -21.74
N ASP A 658 5.58 10.15 -22.46
CA ASP A 658 4.70 11.34 -22.42
C ASP A 658 3.96 11.48 -21.07
N HIS A 659 3.58 10.39 -20.39
CA HIS A 659 3.14 10.47 -18.99
C HIS A 659 4.35 10.55 -18.04
N SER A 660 4.44 9.67 -17.07
CA SER A 660 5.52 9.63 -16.09
C SER A 660 6.04 8.20 -15.90
N ILE A 661 7.02 8.06 -15.03
CA ILE A 661 7.66 6.79 -14.68
C ILE A 661 7.51 6.58 -13.19
N SER A 662 6.98 5.43 -12.79
CA SER A 662 6.98 4.99 -11.39
C SER A 662 8.27 4.26 -11.09
N VAL A 663 9.16 4.92 -10.35
CA VAL A 663 10.44 4.36 -9.90
C VAL A 663 10.61 4.61 -8.42
N THR A 664 11.07 3.58 -7.71
CA THR A 664 11.51 3.69 -6.33
C THR A 664 13.01 3.47 -6.25
N VAL A 665 13.73 4.44 -5.74
CA VAL A 665 15.16 4.26 -5.42
C VAL A 665 15.24 3.61 -4.05
N ASN A 666 15.56 2.31 -4.04
CA ASN A 666 15.75 1.57 -2.80
C ASN A 666 17.20 1.74 -2.35
N VAL A 667 17.41 2.09 -1.10
CA VAL A 667 18.74 2.29 -0.51
C VAL A 667 18.88 1.48 0.79
N PRO A 668 20.09 1.03 1.15
CA PRO A 668 20.34 0.28 2.38
C PRO A 668 19.94 1.05 3.65
N ASN A 669 19.76 0.31 4.75
CA ASN A 669 19.35 0.87 6.04
C ASN A 669 20.36 1.89 6.61
N ASP A 670 21.65 1.71 6.35
CA ASP A 670 22.75 2.59 6.80
C ASP A 670 22.98 3.83 5.94
N THR A 671 22.09 4.09 4.97
CA THR A 671 22.17 5.26 4.08
C THR A 671 21.92 6.54 4.84
N HIS A 672 22.78 7.55 4.61
CA HIS A 672 22.66 8.89 5.14
C HIS A 672 21.67 9.78 4.34
N GLU A 673 21.13 10.81 4.99
CA GLU A 673 20.15 11.73 4.38
C GLU A 673 20.71 12.51 3.20
N GLU A 674 22.04 12.78 3.18
CA GLU A 674 22.73 13.50 2.12
C GLU A 674 22.62 12.79 0.76
N LEU A 675 22.66 11.44 0.75
CA LEU A 675 22.46 10.69 -0.48
C LEU A 675 21.04 10.87 -1.01
N ILE A 676 20.03 10.87 -0.14
CA ILE A 676 18.64 11.09 -0.55
C ILE A 676 18.46 12.50 -1.10
N ALA A 677 19.10 13.51 -0.49
CA ALA A 677 19.13 14.86 -1.01
C ALA A 677 19.74 14.91 -2.42
N SER A 678 20.88 14.26 -2.61
CA SER A 678 21.55 14.18 -3.91
C SER A 678 20.69 13.47 -4.98
N ILE A 679 20.00 12.38 -4.61
CA ILE A 679 19.08 11.66 -5.49
C ILE A 679 17.95 12.60 -5.97
N TYR A 680 17.30 13.31 -5.06
CA TYR A 680 16.17 14.20 -5.41
C TYR A 680 16.62 15.43 -6.21
N GLU A 681 17.77 16.04 -5.86
CA GLU A 681 18.32 17.16 -6.63
C GLU A 681 18.72 16.73 -8.03
N THR A 682 19.36 15.56 -8.17
CA THR A 682 19.71 14.98 -9.47
C THR A 682 18.46 14.72 -10.29
N ALA A 683 17.41 14.13 -9.71
CA ALA A 683 16.15 13.84 -10.39
C ALA A 683 15.52 15.12 -10.99
N TRP A 684 15.52 16.22 -10.22
CA TRP A 684 15.07 17.51 -10.73
C TRP A 684 15.92 18.01 -11.90
N LYS A 685 17.26 17.98 -11.76
CA LYS A 685 18.21 18.48 -12.76
C LYS A 685 18.14 17.70 -14.09
N VAL A 686 17.93 16.38 -14.03
CA VAL A 686 17.86 15.54 -15.24
C VAL A 686 16.44 15.48 -15.86
N GLY A 687 15.45 16.15 -15.24
CA GLY A 687 14.09 16.27 -15.78
C GLY A 687 13.17 15.07 -15.50
N CYS A 688 13.39 14.34 -14.41
CA CYS A 688 12.39 13.38 -13.93
C CYS A 688 11.08 14.09 -13.60
N LYS A 689 9.94 13.40 -13.79
CA LYS A 689 8.61 13.91 -13.43
C LYS A 689 8.20 13.56 -12.01
N GLY A 690 8.73 12.47 -11.45
CA GLY A 690 8.48 12.05 -10.08
C GLY A 690 9.58 11.13 -9.56
N MET A 691 9.67 11.04 -8.23
CA MET A 691 10.67 10.20 -7.54
C MET A 691 10.19 9.80 -6.15
N THR A 692 10.43 8.55 -5.79
CA THR A 692 10.27 8.05 -4.43
C THR A 692 11.56 7.36 -4.00
N VAL A 693 11.96 7.56 -2.74
CA VAL A 693 13.09 6.84 -2.14
C VAL A 693 12.56 5.95 -1.04
N TYR A 694 13.03 4.72 -1.00
CA TYR A 694 12.76 3.77 0.07
C TYR A 694 14.06 3.32 0.72
N ARG A 695 14.25 3.64 2.00
CA ARG A 695 15.36 3.14 2.79
C ARG A 695 14.95 1.84 3.48
N ASP A 696 15.76 0.81 3.38
CA ASP A 696 15.47 -0.49 4.00
C ASP A 696 15.21 -0.33 5.51
N GLY A 697 14.14 -0.95 6.00
CA GLY A 697 13.68 -0.84 7.38
C GLY A 697 12.96 0.46 7.73
N SER A 698 12.74 1.41 6.81
CA SER A 698 11.95 2.63 7.06
C SER A 698 10.44 2.36 7.20
N ARG A 699 9.96 1.22 6.69
CA ARG A 699 8.58 0.72 6.86
C ARG A 699 8.58 -0.74 7.21
N GLU A 700 7.71 -1.17 8.11
CA GLU A 700 7.46 -2.59 8.35
C GLU A 700 6.71 -3.21 7.16
N GLY A 701 7.23 -4.30 6.60
CA GLY A 701 6.46 -5.25 5.78
C GLY A 701 6.52 -5.09 4.26
N VAL A 702 7.44 -4.34 3.64
CA VAL A 702 7.42 -4.17 2.17
C VAL A 702 8.40 -5.06 1.44
N LEU A 703 9.40 -5.57 1.83
CA LEU A 703 10.31 -6.61 1.30
C LEU A 703 11.43 -6.80 2.33
N VAL A 704 11.61 -7.98 2.83
CA VAL A 704 12.69 -8.29 3.77
C VAL A 704 13.83 -8.87 2.97
N ASN A 705 14.89 -8.11 2.80
CA ASN A 705 16.17 -8.66 2.35
C ASN A 705 16.82 -9.38 3.52
N ASN A 706 17.17 -10.64 3.35
CA ASN A 706 17.85 -11.44 4.38
C ASN A 706 19.37 -11.13 4.51
N ASP A 707 19.86 -10.08 3.87
CA ASP A 707 21.22 -9.59 4.05
C ASP A 707 21.35 -8.78 5.37
N LYS A 708 20.96 -9.36 6.49
CA LYS A 708 21.52 -8.94 7.77
C LYS A 708 23.00 -9.36 7.76
N LYS A 709 23.88 -8.40 7.55
CA LYS A 709 25.26 -8.56 8.00
C LYS A 709 25.16 -8.92 9.48
N ASP A 710 25.58 -10.12 9.83
CA ASP A 710 25.85 -10.51 11.19
C ASP A 710 26.89 -9.53 11.73
N ASP A 711 26.43 -8.56 12.51
CA ASP A 711 27.29 -7.86 13.44
C ASP A 711 27.55 -8.88 14.57
N PRO A 712 28.79 -9.32 14.82
CA PRO A 712 29.07 -10.41 15.77
C PRO A 712 28.84 -9.99 17.23
N GLY A 713 27.85 -9.14 17.50
CA GLY A 713 27.63 -8.54 18.82
C GLY A 713 26.20 -8.45 19.31
N SER A 714 25.14 -8.80 18.56
CA SER A 714 23.77 -8.70 19.09
C SER A 714 22.71 -9.49 18.29
N MET A 715 22.89 -10.78 18.10
CA MET A 715 21.73 -11.66 17.93
C MET A 715 21.36 -12.19 19.30
N GLU A 716 20.42 -11.54 19.98
CA GLU A 716 19.61 -12.25 20.98
C GLU A 716 18.72 -13.20 20.16
N GLU A 717 19.06 -14.49 20.18
CA GLU A 717 18.21 -15.56 19.67
C GLU A 717 16.84 -15.46 20.33
N PHE A 718 15.78 -15.64 19.54
CA PHE A 718 14.43 -15.72 20.07
C PHE A 718 14.33 -17.05 20.85
N HIS A 719 14.45 -16.97 22.17
CA HIS A 719 14.31 -18.12 23.05
C HIS A 719 12.84 -18.29 23.45
N GLU A 720 12.24 -19.41 23.09
CA GLU A 720 10.98 -19.83 23.71
C GLU A 720 11.22 -20.10 25.19
N THR A 721 10.66 -19.24 26.05
CA THR A 721 10.79 -19.40 27.48
C THR A 721 9.62 -20.20 28.02
N ARG A 722 9.88 -21.28 28.79
CA ARG A 722 8.87 -21.91 29.64
C ARG A 722 8.67 -21.06 30.88
N ALA A 723 7.40 -20.71 31.19
CA ALA A 723 7.09 -20.03 32.44
C ALA A 723 7.53 -20.92 33.64
N PRO A 724 8.23 -20.40 34.65
CA PRO A 724 8.54 -21.13 35.86
C PRO A 724 7.27 -21.71 36.47
N HIS A 725 7.38 -22.90 37.10
CA HIS A 725 6.23 -23.52 37.78
C HIS A 725 5.70 -22.57 38.85
N ARG A 726 4.39 -22.24 38.79
CA ARG A 726 3.75 -21.42 39.82
C ARG A 726 3.62 -22.18 41.12
N PRO A 727 4.20 -21.70 42.24
CA PRO A 727 3.94 -22.23 43.57
C PRO A 727 2.45 -22.12 43.96
N GLU A 728 1.96 -22.98 44.81
CA GLU A 728 0.58 -22.87 45.33
C GLU A 728 0.34 -21.53 46.04
N LYS A 729 1.37 -21.02 46.74
CA LYS A 729 1.37 -19.76 47.48
C LYS A 729 2.38 -18.81 46.87
N LEU A 730 1.93 -17.59 46.51
CA LEU A 730 2.80 -16.46 46.09
C LEU A 730 2.67 -15.32 47.08
N GLU A 731 3.78 -14.69 47.43
CA GLU A 731 3.76 -13.37 48.06
C GLU A 731 3.10 -12.35 47.15
N SER A 732 2.44 -11.33 47.70
CA SER A 732 1.78 -10.32 46.88
C SER A 732 1.76 -8.96 47.56
N GLU A 733 1.78 -7.93 46.72
CA GLU A 733 1.59 -6.53 47.10
C GLU A 733 0.33 -5.94 46.46
N ILE A 734 -0.33 -5.06 47.22
CA ILE A 734 -1.55 -4.38 46.80
C ILE A 734 -1.21 -2.92 46.43
N VAL A 735 -1.58 -2.54 45.21
CA VAL A 735 -1.52 -1.17 44.73
C VAL A 735 -2.92 -0.66 44.48
N ARG A 736 -3.27 0.49 45.07
CA ARG A 736 -4.57 1.13 44.90
C ARG A 736 -4.47 2.27 43.90
N PHE A 737 -5.47 2.38 43.05
CA PHE A 737 -5.54 3.40 42.02
C PHE A 737 -7.00 3.79 41.72
N GLN A 738 -7.20 4.82 40.88
CA GLN A 738 -8.50 5.20 40.34
C GLN A 738 -8.60 4.81 38.88
N ASN A 739 -9.77 4.30 38.47
CA ASN A 739 -10.17 4.13 37.11
C ASN A 739 -11.45 4.94 36.92
N ASP A 740 -11.36 6.06 36.22
CA ASP A 740 -12.36 7.12 36.17
C ASP A 740 -12.71 7.63 37.58
N TYR A 741 -13.93 7.42 38.05
CA TYR A 741 -14.40 7.83 39.40
C TYR A 741 -14.40 6.67 40.42
N GLU A 742 -14.02 5.46 39.99
CA GLU A 742 -14.07 4.27 40.83
C GLU A 742 -12.71 3.98 41.47
N LYS A 743 -12.75 3.46 42.71
CA LYS A 743 -11.54 2.98 43.43
C LYS A 743 -11.24 1.56 42.99
N TRP A 744 -10.03 1.33 42.50
CA TRP A 744 -9.54 0.05 42.02
C TRP A 744 -8.32 -0.42 42.82
N ILE A 745 -8.08 -1.73 42.79
CA ILE A 745 -6.89 -2.36 43.34
C ILE A 745 -6.22 -3.28 42.32
N ALA A 746 -4.91 -3.30 42.36
CA ALA A 746 -4.09 -4.34 41.73
C ALA A 746 -3.41 -5.18 42.80
N VAL A 747 -3.60 -6.50 42.77
CA VAL A 747 -2.90 -7.46 43.58
C VAL A 747 -1.81 -8.07 42.71
N VAL A 748 -0.55 -7.73 42.99
CA VAL A 748 0.62 -8.18 42.22
C VAL A 748 1.24 -9.36 42.94
N GLY A 749 1.17 -10.55 42.34
CA GLY A 749 1.82 -11.76 42.83
C GLY A 749 3.28 -11.81 42.43
N LEU A 750 4.15 -12.08 43.41
CA LEU A 750 5.59 -12.03 43.28
C LEU A 750 6.22 -13.44 43.36
N LEU A 751 7.09 -13.74 42.40
CA LEU A 751 7.96 -14.93 42.48
C LEU A 751 9.42 -14.46 42.66
N ASN A 752 10.04 -14.80 43.75
CA ASN A 752 11.39 -14.31 44.11
C ASN A 752 11.54 -12.79 44.04
N GLY A 753 10.52 -12.06 44.51
CA GLY A 753 10.49 -10.59 44.54
C GLY A 753 10.14 -9.92 43.21
N ARG A 754 9.97 -10.68 42.14
CA ARG A 754 9.62 -10.16 40.81
C ARG A 754 8.14 -10.39 40.51
N PRO A 755 7.41 -9.39 39.87
CA PRO A 755 6.06 -9.59 39.36
C PRO A 755 5.94 -10.82 38.48
N TYR A 756 5.04 -11.73 38.86
CA TYR A 756 4.76 -12.98 38.15
C TYR A 756 3.33 -13.02 37.61
N GLU A 757 2.38 -12.43 38.37
CA GLU A 757 0.98 -12.32 37.98
C GLU A 757 0.35 -11.07 38.57
N ILE A 758 -0.71 -10.58 37.94
CA ILE A 758 -1.47 -9.42 38.41
C ILE A 758 -2.96 -9.70 38.35
N PHE A 759 -3.69 -9.30 39.39
CA PHE A 759 -5.13 -9.32 39.46
C PHE A 759 -5.63 -7.89 39.69
N THR A 760 -6.64 -7.43 38.95
CA THR A 760 -7.19 -6.08 39.09
C THR A 760 -8.70 -6.13 39.23
N GLY A 761 -9.27 -5.27 40.07
CA GLY A 761 -10.71 -5.14 40.23
C GLY A 761 -11.09 -3.91 41.07
N ARG A 762 -12.38 -3.68 41.21
CA ARG A 762 -12.90 -2.59 42.04
C ARG A 762 -12.57 -2.87 43.50
N ALA A 763 -12.15 -1.82 44.25
CA ALA A 763 -11.78 -1.96 45.64
C ALA A 763 -12.97 -2.44 46.55
N ASP A 764 -14.15 -2.02 46.19
CA ASP A 764 -15.38 -2.35 46.94
C ASP A 764 -15.79 -3.82 46.76
N ASP A 765 -15.38 -4.47 45.66
CA ASP A 765 -15.68 -5.89 45.40
C ASP A 765 -14.81 -6.86 46.24
N PHE A 766 -13.70 -6.38 46.78
CA PHE A 766 -12.72 -7.26 47.46
C PHE A 766 -12.73 -7.23 48.97
N TRP A 767 -13.38 -6.29 49.62
CA TRP A 767 -13.41 -6.13 51.07
C TRP A 767 -12.02 -6.14 51.73
N ILE A 768 -10.95 -5.71 51.00
CA ILE A 768 -9.60 -5.61 51.51
C ILE A 768 -9.42 -4.27 52.24
N PRO A 769 -9.22 -4.26 53.58
CA PRO A 769 -9.03 -3.03 54.34
C PRO A 769 -7.94 -2.13 53.76
N ALA A 770 -8.14 -0.81 53.82
CA ALA A 770 -7.22 0.15 53.21
C ALA A 770 -5.77 0.10 53.73
N TRP A 771 -5.58 -0.40 54.94
CA TRP A 771 -4.27 -0.53 55.57
C TRP A 771 -3.49 -1.80 55.09
N VAL A 772 -4.13 -2.77 54.44
CA VAL A 772 -3.47 -3.99 53.95
C VAL A 772 -2.70 -3.62 52.68
N GLN A 773 -1.38 -3.77 52.69
CA GLN A 773 -0.48 -3.52 51.59
C GLN A 773 0.16 -4.78 51.03
N LYS A 774 0.25 -5.83 51.84
CA LYS A 774 0.87 -7.14 51.49
C LYS A 774 0.00 -8.29 51.91
N GLY A 775 0.20 -9.42 51.21
CA GLY A 775 -0.49 -10.65 51.51
C GLY A 775 0.03 -11.80 50.66
N TRP A 776 -0.78 -12.83 50.51
CA TRP A 776 -0.43 -14.00 49.70
C TRP A 776 -1.57 -14.40 48.79
N ILE A 777 -1.25 -14.86 47.57
CA ILE A 777 -2.21 -15.41 46.63
C ILE A 777 -2.07 -16.93 46.61
N TYR A 778 -3.13 -17.63 47.02
CA TYR A 778 -3.20 -19.09 46.98
C TYR A 778 -3.93 -19.55 45.71
N LYS A 779 -3.37 -20.52 45.02
CA LYS A 779 -4.04 -21.21 43.92
C LYS A 779 -4.59 -22.53 44.44
N THR A 780 -5.90 -22.66 44.50
CA THR A 780 -6.62 -23.84 44.97
C THR A 780 -7.41 -24.49 43.83
N ARG A 781 -7.77 -25.76 44.02
CA ARG A 781 -8.66 -26.48 43.09
C ARG A 781 -9.75 -27.18 43.90
N PRO A 782 -10.78 -26.45 44.33
CA PRO A 782 -11.82 -27.00 45.23
C PRO A 782 -12.58 -28.17 44.63
N ASP A 783 -12.76 -28.17 43.28
CA ASP A 783 -13.46 -29.18 42.50
C ASP A 783 -12.53 -30.17 41.77
N GLY A 784 -11.23 -30.09 42.01
CA GLY A 784 -10.21 -30.91 41.35
C GLY A 784 -9.89 -30.49 39.89
N VAL A 785 -10.75 -29.67 39.25
CA VAL A 785 -10.67 -29.30 37.84
C VAL A 785 -10.38 -27.82 37.66
N SER A 786 -11.15 -26.94 38.32
CA SER A 786 -11.08 -25.51 38.11
C SER A 786 -10.13 -24.82 39.08
N SER A 787 -9.21 -23.98 38.56
CA SER A 787 -8.31 -23.20 39.41
C SER A 787 -9.04 -22.01 40.02
N ARG A 788 -9.00 -21.86 41.34
CA ARG A 788 -9.46 -20.70 42.12
C ARG A 788 -8.25 -19.99 42.71
N TYR A 789 -8.29 -18.67 42.75
CA TYR A 789 -7.24 -17.83 43.34
C TYR A 789 -7.83 -17.11 44.55
N ASP A 790 -7.24 -17.32 45.76
CA ASP A 790 -7.69 -16.76 47.02
C ASP A 790 -6.62 -15.81 47.54
N PHE A 791 -7.00 -14.66 48.09
CA PHE A 791 -6.07 -13.72 48.71
C PHE A 791 -6.12 -13.82 50.21
N GLN A 792 -4.97 -14.04 50.88
CA GLN A 792 -4.84 -14.12 52.33
C GLN A 792 -3.95 -13.00 52.84
N PHE A 793 -4.36 -12.37 53.96
CA PHE A 793 -3.56 -11.37 54.67
C PHE A 793 -3.68 -11.58 56.18
N GLU A 794 -2.79 -10.99 56.94
CA GLU A 794 -2.86 -11.00 58.44
C GLU A 794 -3.51 -9.67 58.90
N ASP A 795 -4.47 -9.77 59.80
CA ASP A 795 -5.08 -8.63 60.43
C ASP A 795 -4.13 -8.00 61.49
N ARG A 796 -4.53 -6.89 62.13
CA ARG A 796 -3.72 -6.17 63.11
C ARG A 796 -3.48 -6.99 64.39
N GLN A 797 -4.18 -8.11 64.58
CA GLN A 797 -4.10 -9.01 65.71
C GLN A 797 -3.35 -10.30 65.37
N GLY A 798 -2.88 -10.45 64.09
CA GLY A 798 -2.13 -11.63 63.60
C GLY A 798 -3.04 -12.75 63.09
N TYR A 799 -4.36 -12.55 62.94
CA TYR A 799 -5.24 -13.56 62.39
C TYR A 799 -5.19 -13.55 60.86
N LYS A 800 -5.16 -14.73 60.26
CA LYS A 800 -5.16 -14.90 58.81
C LYS A 800 -6.58 -14.80 58.26
N ILE A 801 -6.84 -13.78 57.49
CA ILE A 801 -8.12 -13.57 56.81
C ILE A 801 -7.93 -13.94 55.32
N THR A 802 -8.82 -14.82 54.82
CA THR A 802 -8.79 -15.28 53.43
C THR A 802 -10.01 -14.75 52.69
N ILE A 803 -9.78 -14.08 51.57
CA ILE A 803 -10.79 -13.67 50.61
C ILE A 803 -10.79 -14.68 49.46
N GLU A 804 -11.87 -15.40 49.31
CA GLU A 804 -12.00 -16.50 48.38
C GLU A 804 -12.39 -15.99 46.98
N GLY A 805 -11.74 -16.49 45.94
CA GLY A 805 -12.15 -16.34 44.56
C GLY A 805 -11.90 -14.94 43.99
N LEU A 806 -10.68 -14.46 44.05
CA LEU A 806 -10.28 -13.17 43.40
C LEU A 806 -10.83 -12.98 42.00
N SER A 807 -11.05 -14.04 41.20
CA SER A 807 -11.53 -14.00 39.84
C SER A 807 -13.05 -13.85 39.69
N ARG A 808 -13.82 -13.92 40.79
CA ARG A 808 -15.30 -13.85 40.74
C ARG A 808 -15.84 -12.42 40.66
N SER A 809 -15.05 -11.45 41.02
CA SER A 809 -15.44 -10.04 41.18
C SER A 809 -14.95 -9.14 40.03
N PHE A 810 -14.49 -9.71 38.91
CA PHE A 810 -13.84 -8.94 37.87
C PHE A 810 -14.75 -8.62 36.70
N THR A 811 -14.66 -7.38 36.21
CA THR A 811 -15.17 -7.02 34.88
C THR A 811 -14.42 -7.84 33.83
N LYS A 812 -15.12 -8.61 33.00
CA LYS A 812 -14.53 -9.61 32.08
C LYS A 812 -13.43 -9.04 31.18
N GLU A 813 -13.55 -7.82 30.77
CA GLU A 813 -12.60 -7.14 29.89
C GLU A 813 -11.24 -6.93 30.58
N TYR A 814 -11.24 -6.25 31.72
CA TYR A 814 -10.02 -5.99 32.50
C TYR A 814 -9.39 -7.26 33.06
N TRP A 815 -10.19 -8.29 33.34
CA TRP A 815 -9.70 -9.61 33.68
C TRP A 815 -8.89 -10.24 32.55
N ASN A 816 -9.34 -10.12 31.30
CA ASN A 816 -8.64 -10.63 30.14
C ASN A 816 -7.30 -9.92 29.95
N TYR A 817 -7.25 -8.59 30.08
CA TYR A 817 -5.99 -7.84 30.01
C TYR A 817 -5.03 -8.22 31.13
N ALA A 818 -5.49 -8.32 32.36
CA ALA A 818 -4.67 -8.75 33.50
C ALA A 818 -4.11 -10.17 33.31
N LYS A 819 -4.88 -11.06 32.67
CA LYS A 819 -4.47 -12.43 32.36
C LYS A 819 -3.38 -12.47 31.28
N LEU A 820 -3.51 -11.65 30.23
CA LEU A 820 -2.49 -11.50 29.19
C LEU A 820 -1.19 -10.91 29.75
N ILE A 821 -1.29 -9.85 30.56
CA ILE A 821 -0.14 -9.26 31.26
C ILE A 821 0.53 -10.29 32.18
N SER A 822 -0.25 -11.07 32.93
CA SER A 822 0.29 -12.16 33.75
C SER A 822 1.02 -13.23 32.92
N GLY A 823 0.54 -13.53 31.71
CA GLY A 823 1.24 -14.39 30.73
C GLY A 823 2.62 -13.83 30.38
N ILE A 824 2.69 -12.58 29.99
CA ILE A 824 3.94 -11.87 29.63
C ILE A 824 4.93 -11.83 30.82
N LEU A 825 4.44 -11.53 32.03
CA LEU A 825 5.24 -11.52 33.27
C LEU A 825 5.85 -12.86 33.58
N ARG A 826 5.07 -13.95 33.43
CA ARG A 826 5.49 -15.34 33.70
C ARG A 826 6.62 -15.79 32.79
N HIS A 827 6.59 -15.34 31.52
CA HIS A 827 7.62 -15.65 30.53
C HIS A 827 8.87 -14.75 30.63
N GLY A 828 8.97 -13.92 31.65
CA GLY A 828 10.21 -13.25 32.02
C GLY A 828 10.51 -11.97 31.25
N MET A 829 9.58 -11.43 30.47
CA MET A 829 9.80 -10.17 29.77
C MET A 829 10.25 -9.06 30.75
N PRO A 830 11.33 -8.32 30.49
CA PRO A 830 11.79 -7.26 31.39
C PRO A 830 10.72 -6.20 31.66
N LEU A 831 10.55 -5.82 32.92
CA LEU A 831 9.48 -4.93 33.37
C LEU A 831 9.37 -3.60 32.61
N PRO A 832 10.49 -2.92 32.23
CA PRO A 832 10.40 -1.70 31.42
C PRO A 832 9.67 -1.91 30.09
N PHE A 833 9.84 -3.06 29.43
CA PHE A 833 9.13 -3.40 28.19
C PHE A 833 7.67 -3.74 28.45
N VAL A 834 7.35 -4.47 29.54
CA VAL A 834 5.96 -4.74 29.93
C VAL A 834 5.21 -3.44 30.20
N VAL A 835 5.81 -2.52 30.92
CA VAL A 835 5.25 -1.18 31.20
C VAL A 835 5.06 -0.40 29.91
N ASN A 836 6.02 -0.43 28.98
CA ASN A 836 5.91 0.23 27.67
C ASN A 836 4.77 -0.35 26.81
N ILE A 837 4.54 -1.67 26.85
CA ILE A 837 3.40 -2.30 26.16
C ILE A 837 2.08 -1.79 26.76
N ILE A 838 1.97 -1.80 28.10
CA ILE A 838 0.76 -1.36 28.80
C ILE A 838 0.47 0.14 28.49
N SER A 839 1.49 1.00 28.49
CA SER A 839 1.35 2.41 28.18
C SER A 839 0.80 2.71 26.77
N LYS A 840 0.94 1.78 25.85
CA LYS A 840 0.47 1.86 24.46
C LYS A 840 -0.92 1.24 24.24
N LEU A 841 -1.55 0.67 25.28
CA LEU A 841 -2.93 0.19 25.16
C LEU A 841 -3.87 1.38 24.94
N HIS A 842 -4.77 1.26 23.98
CA HIS A 842 -5.78 2.29 23.70
C HIS A 842 -7.11 1.87 24.34
N PHE A 843 -7.73 2.78 25.07
CA PHE A 843 -9.07 2.66 25.66
C PHE A 843 -9.92 3.83 25.16
N GLU A 844 -11.23 3.66 25.17
CA GLU A 844 -12.18 4.67 24.65
C GLU A 844 -12.11 6.03 25.38
N VAL A 845 -11.58 6.07 26.61
CA VAL A 845 -11.44 7.29 27.43
C VAL A 845 -9.97 7.50 27.77
N ASP A 846 -9.39 8.59 27.29
CA ASP A 846 -8.03 9.05 27.62
C ASP A 846 -8.12 10.06 28.78
N SER A 847 -8.26 9.54 30.02
CA SER A 847 -8.15 10.33 31.25
C SER A 847 -6.86 9.98 32.00
N ILE A 848 -6.44 10.87 32.92
CA ILE A 848 -5.28 10.62 33.82
C ILE A 848 -5.55 9.41 34.72
N ASN A 849 -6.82 9.17 35.04
CA ASN A 849 -7.27 8.08 35.90
C ASN A 849 -7.86 6.95 35.07
N THR A 850 -7.01 6.14 34.44
CA THR A 850 -7.43 4.96 33.67
C THR A 850 -6.88 3.69 34.29
N TRP A 851 -7.52 2.57 34.04
CA TRP A 851 -7.04 1.25 34.40
C TRP A 851 -5.59 1.02 33.93
N LYS A 852 -5.29 1.42 32.70
CA LYS A 852 -3.95 1.36 32.11
C LYS A 852 -2.91 2.04 32.97
N ASN A 853 -3.13 3.31 33.31
CA ASN A 853 -2.21 4.11 34.15
C ASN A 853 -2.07 3.54 35.56
N GLY A 854 -3.14 2.93 36.09
CA GLY A 854 -3.13 2.25 37.40
C GLY A 854 -2.26 1.00 37.41
N VAL A 855 -2.38 0.15 36.39
CA VAL A 855 -1.59 -1.08 36.23
C VAL A 855 -0.13 -0.73 35.91
N GLU A 856 0.11 0.27 35.08
CA GLU A 856 1.44 0.78 34.78
C GLU A 856 2.16 1.24 36.05
N ARG A 857 1.49 2.00 36.88
CA ARG A 857 2.01 2.45 38.18
C ARG A 857 2.28 1.28 39.14
N ALA A 858 1.39 0.29 39.14
CA ALA A 858 1.56 -0.89 40.00
C ALA A 858 2.81 -1.70 39.62
N LEU A 859 3.13 -1.84 38.35
CA LEU A 859 4.30 -2.58 37.88
C LEU A 859 5.59 -1.76 37.92
N LYS A 860 5.53 -0.45 37.71
CA LYS A 860 6.69 0.45 37.79
C LYS A 860 7.37 0.43 39.16
N LYS A 861 6.60 0.21 40.22
CA LYS A 861 7.11 0.08 41.60
C LYS A 861 8.20 -1.00 41.72
N PHE A 862 8.19 -2.02 40.86
CA PHE A 862 9.13 -3.14 40.89
C PHE A 862 10.29 -3.03 39.92
N ILE A 863 10.44 -1.90 39.23
CA ILE A 863 11.60 -1.64 38.36
C ILE A 863 12.74 -1.12 39.26
N PRO A 864 13.90 -1.77 39.29
CA PRO A 864 15.03 -1.29 40.08
C PRO A 864 15.53 0.06 39.62
N ASP A 865 15.93 0.93 40.55
CA ASP A 865 16.55 2.22 40.24
C ASP A 865 17.83 2.01 39.42
N GLY A 866 18.09 2.92 38.49
CA GLY A 866 19.20 2.82 37.53
C GLY A 866 18.92 1.94 36.30
N THR A 867 17.77 1.24 36.23
CA THR A 867 17.38 0.50 35.05
C THR A 867 17.19 1.44 33.86
N LYS A 868 17.78 1.11 32.69
CA LYS A 868 17.62 1.93 31.46
C LYS A 868 16.16 1.91 31.00
N ALA A 869 15.64 3.07 30.62
CA ALA A 869 14.32 3.19 30.06
C ALA A 869 14.32 2.70 28.57
N PRO A 870 13.19 2.17 28.07
CA PRO A 870 13.07 1.74 26.67
C PRO A 870 13.23 2.87 25.66
N GLU A 871 12.89 4.11 26.08
CA GLU A 871 13.08 5.30 25.25
C GLU A 871 14.58 5.61 25.11
N ARG A 872 15.07 5.59 23.86
CA ARG A 872 16.49 5.77 23.57
C ARG A 872 16.98 7.21 23.69
N VAL A 873 16.09 8.19 23.55
CA VAL A 873 16.44 9.61 23.46
C VAL A 873 15.62 10.41 24.49
N CYS A 874 16.27 11.32 25.19
CA CYS A 874 15.58 12.24 26.12
C CYS A 874 14.76 13.27 25.32
N PRO A 875 13.44 13.44 25.59
CA PRO A 875 12.60 14.41 24.86
C PRO A 875 13.00 15.87 25.06
N LYS A 876 13.76 16.19 26.13
CA LYS A 876 14.16 17.56 26.45
C LYS A 876 15.54 17.96 25.95
N CYS A 877 16.54 17.08 26.12
CA CYS A 877 17.91 17.40 25.72
C CYS A 877 18.37 16.63 24.47
N HIS A 878 17.51 15.77 23.91
CA HIS A 878 17.75 14.95 22.72
C HIS A 878 19.00 14.05 22.76
N GLU A 879 19.54 13.82 23.97
CA GLU A 879 20.67 12.92 24.16
C GLU A 879 20.20 11.45 24.23
N ALA A 880 20.99 10.56 23.63
CA ALA A 880 20.69 9.14 23.58
C ALA A 880 21.16 8.39 24.84
N ASN A 881 20.40 7.36 25.24
CA ASN A 881 20.73 6.42 26.34
C ASN A 881 20.94 7.09 27.73
N VAL A 882 20.32 8.24 27.97
CA VAL A 882 20.44 9.00 29.22
C VAL A 882 19.21 8.91 30.13
N LEU A 883 18.19 8.14 29.75
CA LEU A 883 16.99 7.94 30.54
C LEU A 883 17.13 6.66 31.38
N ILE A 884 16.99 6.80 32.71
CA ILE A 884 16.98 5.69 33.67
C ILE A 884 15.75 5.77 34.56
N TYR A 885 15.32 4.63 35.11
CA TYR A 885 14.28 4.60 36.15
C TYR A 885 14.87 5.00 37.50
N GLN A 886 14.16 5.88 38.20
CA GLN A 886 14.39 6.20 39.61
C GLN A 886 13.03 6.32 40.30
N GLU A 887 12.82 5.56 41.36
CA GLU A 887 11.53 5.43 42.07
C GLU A 887 10.35 5.14 41.12
N GLY A 888 10.60 4.30 40.09
CA GLY A 888 9.62 3.92 39.08
C GLY A 888 9.36 4.99 37.98
N CYS A 889 10.07 6.12 37.99
CA CYS A 889 9.92 7.18 36.99
C CYS A 889 11.14 7.27 36.05
N PRO A 890 10.96 7.40 34.73
CA PRO A 890 12.06 7.70 33.83
C PRO A 890 12.60 9.11 34.07
N ILE A 891 13.88 9.20 34.39
CA ILE A 891 14.59 10.47 34.65
C ILE A 891 15.81 10.56 33.73
N CYS A 892 16.05 11.73 33.14
CA CYS A 892 17.25 12.00 32.39
C CYS A 892 18.40 12.36 33.31
N ILE A 893 19.44 11.57 33.35
CA ILE A 893 20.64 11.81 34.17
C ILE A 893 21.41 13.07 33.77
N LYS A 894 21.18 13.61 32.57
CA LYS A 894 21.94 14.75 32.02
C LYS A 894 21.20 16.07 32.22
N CYS A 895 19.91 16.13 31.99
CA CYS A 895 19.14 17.41 32.09
C CYS A 895 18.07 17.42 33.18
N GLY A 896 17.94 16.39 33.98
CA GLY A 896 16.94 16.27 35.04
C GLY A 896 15.49 16.16 34.57
N TYR A 897 15.25 15.96 33.26
CA TYR A 897 13.90 15.77 32.74
C TYR A 897 13.27 14.54 33.37
N THR A 898 12.04 14.62 33.84
CA THR A 898 11.24 13.52 34.33
C THR A 898 9.87 13.50 33.64
N LYS A 899 9.37 12.30 33.34
CA LYS A 899 8.04 12.09 32.74
C LYS A 899 6.91 12.03 33.79
N CYS A 900 7.26 11.99 35.05
CA CYS A 900 6.30 11.79 36.17
C CYS A 900 6.09 13.07 37.02
N GLY A 901 6.61 14.21 36.60
CA GLY A 901 6.47 15.49 37.34
C GLY A 901 5.35 16.34 36.83
#